data_5f1792ae0d03051b5496972b144cae81
#
_entry.id   5f1792ae0d03051b5496972b144cae81
#
_cell.length_a   1.000
_cell.length_b   1.000
_cell.length_c   1.000
_cell.angle_alpha   90.00
_cell.angle_beta   90.00
_cell.angle_gamma   90.00
#
_symmetry.space_group_name_H-M   'P 1'
#
loop_
_entity.id
_entity.type
_entity.pdbx_description
1 polymer ?
#
loop_
_entity_poly.entity_id
_entity_poly.type
_entity_poly.pdbx_seq_one_letter_code
_entity_poly.pdbx_strand_id
1 'polypeptide(L)'
;MNIFDALEITSVLYDNIQVNEGEVFTIVNFTATYSSPLLGDVSGEHRMVAIKSRNRWFIEWSPNLIFPEMEWGDTVRVARISAKRGEIMADGHVLATTEGKISVYAMPDRLNDTNGDYFYNKCSSLLGMTREAIDKKPSKAYDGVAVLKQFYQGEFPEYLETQLLEIDGIGIDYGNYGSVRSYPEEDMLSHTLGYVGIVSAGSDEELEAKLKELNEGRDAENGLYTSDSYVGRNGLEAKYEKELRGNDGYHIYICTSQGTNRRTLYTKPAEDGLDLQLTIDYKLQKRLDFVLDSVLFGETTAGAVVIMNPKTGAIEAMSSWPGYDLNAFAKGISSADYAELLSKANKPLYNRLTQGLYPPGSVLKAFTAVAALQSGTLDENYVFTGEIVDDYWLPTDYGTWLGSKIKRTQVKYGRLSPLNMRSAIVHSDNIYFANAALLMGWDNYTSYMKSIGFGDTMPFDLNVAQSQLYNDDTELTLMLLADSGYGQGEILTTPLQMATMFCAFANGGNIMQPYIVDGLYETEGIKYNNVSRASSKVWKSGVIEQHSLDIIVPYLKDVVDHNLNGTGRSLKVTSVTVAAKTGTAEIGNDKSRQISWFAGFRCGVEDKDARLVLVMLEVPTTDEYASLKFDIAREMLKMSAS
;
A
#
# COMPACT_ATOMS: atom_id res chain seq x y z
N MET A 1 17.62 10.17 -36.83
CA MET A 1 17.04 8.84 -36.99
C MET A 1 16.25 8.84 -38.29
N ASN A 2 16.45 7.87 -39.15
CA ASN A 2 15.68 7.73 -40.39
C ASN A 2 14.24 7.24 -40.05
N ILE A 3 13.23 7.65 -40.82
CA ILE A 3 11.83 7.22 -40.59
C ILE A 3 11.70 5.69 -40.56
N PHE A 4 12.39 5.00 -41.47
CA PHE A 4 12.36 3.54 -41.52
C PHE A 4 12.99 2.88 -40.30
N ASP A 5 14.08 3.44 -39.79
CA ASP A 5 14.70 2.96 -38.54
C ASP A 5 13.79 3.22 -37.33
N ALA A 6 13.14 4.38 -37.30
CA ALA A 6 12.24 4.78 -36.21
C ALA A 6 10.95 3.94 -36.18
N LEU A 7 10.51 3.45 -37.32
CA LEU A 7 9.32 2.62 -37.47
C LEU A 7 9.66 1.12 -37.57
N GLU A 8 10.93 0.75 -37.36
CA GLU A 8 11.41 -0.64 -37.40
C GLU A 8 11.02 -1.38 -38.69
N ILE A 9 11.06 -0.69 -39.85
CA ILE A 9 10.71 -1.31 -41.14
C ILE A 9 11.76 -2.37 -41.49
N THR A 10 11.31 -3.62 -41.53
CA THR A 10 12.18 -4.79 -41.81
C THR A 10 12.21 -5.16 -43.28
N SER A 11 11.12 -4.89 -44.01
CA SER A 11 11.04 -5.16 -45.44
C SER A 11 10.03 -4.22 -46.14
N VAL A 12 10.25 -4.02 -47.42
CA VAL A 12 9.31 -3.33 -48.29
C VAL A 12 9.06 -4.21 -49.52
N LEU A 13 7.79 -4.56 -49.77
CA LEU A 13 7.37 -5.30 -50.93
C LEU A 13 6.71 -4.32 -51.94
N TYR A 14 7.06 -4.43 -53.20
CA TYR A 14 6.50 -3.63 -54.28
C TYR A 14 5.68 -4.51 -55.20
N ASP A 15 4.38 -4.14 -55.37
CA ASP A 15 3.42 -4.84 -56.21
C ASP A 15 2.69 -3.89 -57.16
N ASN A 16 1.90 -4.44 -58.08
CA ASN A 16 1.03 -3.69 -59.01
C ASN A 16 1.75 -2.61 -59.82
N ILE A 17 3.01 -2.88 -60.18
CA ILE A 17 3.86 -1.91 -60.88
C ILE A 17 3.35 -1.65 -62.28
N GLN A 18 2.93 -0.41 -62.54
CA GLN A 18 2.50 0.06 -63.84
C GLN A 18 3.44 1.19 -64.31
N VAL A 19 4.05 0.99 -65.49
CA VAL A 19 4.99 1.94 -66.05
C VAL A 19 4.37 2.61 -67.27
N ASN A 20 4.22 3.94 -67.22
CA ASN A 20 3.80 4.78 -68.31
C ASN A 20 5.02 5.54 -68.86
N GLU A 21 5.65 4.97 -69.89
CA GLU A 21 6.88 5.51 -70.47
C GLU A 21 6.60 6.73 -71.35
N GLY A 22 7.36 7.82 -71.16
CA GLY A 22 7.44 8.98 -72.02
C GLY A 22 8.87 9.31 -72.40
N GLU A 23 9.09 10.14 -73.43
CA GLU A 23 10.41 10.47 -73.97
C GLU A 23 11.29 11.25 -72.95
N VAL A 24 10.66 12.10 -72.13
CA VAL A 24 11.35 12.99 -71.17
C VAL A 24 11.10 12.56 -69.72
N PHE A 25 9.93 12.05 -69.42
CA PHE A 25 9.59 11.55 -68.09
C PHE A 25 8.79 10.26 -68.16
N THR A 26 8.94 9.40 -67.15
CA THR A 26 8.20 8.16 -66.99
C THR A 26 7.46 8.24 -65.65
N ILE A 27 6.19 7.84 -65.63
CA ILE A 27 5.39 7.73 -64.42
C ILE A 27 5.32 6.24 -64.05
N VAL A 28 5.68 5.92 -62.81
CA VAL A 28 5.55 4.59 -62.26
C VAL A 28 4.56 4.64 -61.09
N ASN A 29 3.43 3.93 -61.27
CA ASN A 29 2.50 3.69 -60.17
C ASN A 29 2.77 2.30 -59.63
N PHE A 30 2.77 2.19 -58.29
CA PHE A 30 3.03 0.92 -57.60
C PHE A 30 2.41 0.91 -56.23
N THR A 31 2.14 -0.28 -55.72
CA THR A 31 1.79 -0.47 -54.29
C THR A 31 3.06 -0.81 -53.52
N ALA A 32 3.33 -0.12 -52.43
CA ALA A 32 4.38 -0.53 -51.49
C ALA A 32 3.73 -1.01 -50.18
N THR A 33 4.16 -2.19 -49.72
CA THR A 33 3.77 -2.74 -48.42
C THR A 33 5.00 -2.75 -47.53
N TYR A 34 4.93 -1.99 -46.44
CA TYR A 34 5.97 -1.89 -45.42
C TYR A 34 5.67 -2.89 -44.29
N SER A 35 6.56 -3.83 -44.04
CA SER A 35 6.44 -4.77 -42.91
C SER A 35 7.28 -4.28 -41.74
N SER A 36 6.67 -4.20 -40.57
CA SER A 36 7.31 -3.76 -39.35
C SER A 36 6.78 -4.58 -38.16
N PRO A 37 7.61 -5.00 -37.22
CA PRO A 37 7.14 -5.55 -35.94
C PRO A 37 6.24 -4.59 -35.18
N LEU A 38 6.50 -3.28 -35.32
CA LEU A 38 5.78 -2.21 -34.65
C LEU A 38 4.42 -1.88 -35.29
N LEU A 39 4.36 -1.86 -36.65
CA LEU A 39 3.18 -1.40 -37.42
C LEU A 39 2.33 -2.54 -38.00
N GLY A 40 2.84 -3.77 -38.01
CA GLY A 40 2.34 -4.80 -38.92
C GLY A 40 2.63 -4.45 -40.38
N ASP A 41 1.74 -4.85 -41.27
CA ASP A 41 1.84 -4.55 -42.72
C ASP A 41 1.02 -3.28 -43.05
N VAL A 42 1.73 -2.24 -43.47
CA VAL A 42 1.11 -0.98 -43.94
C VAL A 42 1.30 -0.83 -45.45
N SER A 43 0.20 -0.82 -46.19
CA SER A 43 0.23 -0.69 -47.65
C SER A 43 -0.22 0.68 -48.10
N GLY A 44 0.36 1.15 -49.21
CA GLY A 44 -0.05 2.41 -49.87
C GLY A 44 0.23 2.39 -51.35
N GLU A 45 -0.60 3.11 -52.13
CA GLU A 45 -0.42 3.33 -53.57
C GLU A 45 0.48 4.54 -53.79
N HIS A 46 1.59 4.33 -54.49
CA HIS A 46 2.60 5.34 -54.74
C HIS A 46 2.64 5.72 -56.21
N ARG A 47 3.00 6.97 -56.46
CA ARG A 47 3.27 7.50 -57.79
C ARG A 47 4.68 8.11 -57.79
N MET A 48 5.59 7.52 -58.56
CA MET A 48 6.96 7.99 -58.76
C MET A 48 7.09 8.62 -60.13
N VAL A 49 7.78 9.73 -60.23
CA VAL A 49 8.18 10.36 -61.49
C VAL A 49 9.67 10.15 -61.68
N ALA A 50 10.07 9.57 -62.82
CA ALA A 50 11.45 9.49 -63.26
C ALA A 50 11.67 10.42 -64.44
N ILE A 51 12.71 11.26 -64.39
CA ILE A 51 13.06 12.26 -65.40
C ILE A 51 14.36 11.80 -66.10
N LYS A 52 14.36 11.82 -67.43
CA LYS A 52 15.53 11.47 -68.24
C LYS A 52 16.43 12.69 -68.49
N SER A 53 17.65 12.64 -68.00
CA SER A 53 18.63 13.69 -68.23
C SER A 53 19.97 13.03 -68.63
N ARG A 54 20.58 13.50 -69.74
CA ARG A 54 21.87 13.00 -70.25
C ARG A 54 21.94 11.46 -70.34
N ASN A 55 20.88 10.88 -70.88
CA ASN A 55 20.73 9.42 -71.09
C ASN A 55 20.68 8.58 -69.78
N ARG A 56 20.36 9.19 -68.65
CA ARG A 56 20.13 8.53 -67.35
C ARG A 56 18.77 8.94 -66.79
N TRP A 57 18.15 8.00 -66.09
CA TRP A 57 16.90 8.25 -65.34
C TRP A 57 17.23 8.69 -63.93
N PHE A 58 16.54 9.76 -63.45
CA PHE A 58 16.61 10.29 -62.10
C PHE A 58 15.20 10.30 -61.52
N ILE A 59 15.09 9.77 -60.29
CA ILE A 59 13.83 9.83 -59.55
C ILE A 59 13.63 11.27 -59.06
N GLU A 60 12.49 11.86 -59.39
CA GLU A 60 12.03 13.09 -58.77
C GLU A 60 11.55 12.72 -57.37
N TRP A 61 12.42 12.95 -56.36
CA TRP A 61 12.14 12.57 -55.02
C TRP A 61 11.10 13.51 -54.41
N SER A 62 10.08 12.94 -53.72
CA SER A 62 9.09 13.68 -52.93
C SER A 62 8.66 12.82 -51.74
N PRO A 63 8.18 13.43 -50.62
CA PRO A 63 7.82 12.71 -49.42
C PRO A 63 6.77 11.60 -49.60
N ASN A 64 5.88 11.75 -50.59
CA ASN A 64 4.88 10.75 -50.92
C ASN A 64 5.46 9.42 -51.42
N LEU A 65 6.78 9.34 -51.65
CA LEU A 65 7.47 8.07 -51.89
C LEU A 65 7.78 7.30 -50.62
N ILE A 66 7.62 7.91 -49.44
CA ILE A 66 7.69 7.25 -48.15
C ILE A 66 6.29 6.74 -47.77
N PHE A 67 5.34 7.65 -47.64
CA PHE A 67 3.89 7.35 -47.50
C PHE A 67 3.09 8.22 -48.46
N PRO A 68 2.06 7.68 -49.15
CA PRO A 68 1.38 8.36 -50.27
C PRO A 68 0.87 9.74 -49.93
N GLU A 69 0.43 9.98 -48.70
CA GLU A 69 -0.18 11.24 -48.28
C GLU A 69 0.81 12.26 -47.72
N MET A 70 2.11 11.90 -47.62
CA MET A 70 3.14 12.84 -47.10
C MET A 70 3.42 13.97 -48.07
N GLU A 71 3.48 15.17 -47.53
CA GLU A 71 3.86 16.39 -48.25
C GLU A 71 5.19 16.94 -47.67
N TRP A 72 5.75 17.96 -48.35
CA TRP A 72 6.96 18.61 -47.87
C TRP A 72 6.72 19.27 -46.50
N GLY A 73 7.59 18.94 -45.52
CA GLY A 73 7.50 19.42 -44.14
C GLY A 73 6.72 18.51 -43.21
N ASP A 74 6.05 17.47 -43.75
CA ASP A 74 5.41 16.46 -42.88
C ASP A 74 6.43 15.59 -42.17
N THR A 75 6.05 15.08 -41.00
CA THR A 75 6.84 14.18 -40.15
C THR A 75 5.98 12.99 -39.74
N VAL A 76 6.62 11.86 -39.45
CA VAL A 76 5.94 10.74 -38.78
C VAL A 76 6.15 10.91 -37.27
N ARG A 77 5.08 10.84 -36.52
CA ARG A 77 5.08 10.94 -35.05
C ARG A 77 4.50 9.72 -34.41
N VAL A 78 5.07 9.36 -33.27
CA VAL A 78 4.56 8.34 -32.35
C VAL A 78 4.03 9.06 -31.14
N ALA A 79 2.80 8.75 -30.82
CA ALA A 79 2.09 9.34 -29.73
C ALA A 79 1.62 8.25 -28.78
N ARG A 80 1.95 8.35 -27.50
CA ARG A 80 1.58 7.40 -26.46
C ARG A 80 0.11 7.55 -26.09
N ILE A 81 -0.60 6.42 -25.94
CA ILE A 81 -1.91 6.31 -25.34
C ILE A 81 -1.70 5.71 -23.97
N SER A 82 -1.83 6.51 -22.93
CA SER A 82 -1.58 6.02 -21.56
C SER A 82 -2.68 5.06 -21.12
N ALA A 83 -2.28 3.91 -20.57
CA ALA A 83 -3.20 3.03 -19.87
C ALA A 83 -3.75 3.72 -18.61
N LYS A 84 -5.00 3.45 -18.27
CA LYS A 84 -5.58 3.85 -16.99
C LYS A 84 -5.06 2.90 -15.92
N ARG A 85 -4.51 3.45 -14.83
CA ARG A 85 -4.11 2.66 -13.68
C ARG A 85 -5.35 2.10 -12.99
N GLY A 86 -5.36 0.79 -12.70
CA GLY A 86 -6.45 0.10 -12.03
C GLY A 86 -6.83 0.72 -10.68
N GLU A 87 -8.06 0.55 -10.28
CA GLU A 87 -8.58 1.08 -9.02
C GLU A 87 -8.24 0.16 -7.84
N ILE A 88 -8.21 0.71 -6.63
CA ILE A 88 -8.15 -0.07 -5.39
C ILE A 88 -9.48 0.15 -4.67
N MET A 89 -10.18 -0.93 -4.36
CA MET A 89 -11.55 -0.89 -3.86
C MET A 89 -11.75 -1.74 -2.61
N ALA A 90 -12.71 -1.34 -1.78
CA ALA A 90 -13.21 -2.11 -0.65
C ALA A 90 -14.74 -2.04 -0.63
N ASP A 91 -15.43 -3.17 -0.60
CA ASP A 91 -16.92 -3.23 -0.57
C ASP A 91 -17.59 -2.40 -1.68
N GLY A 92 -16.99 -2.32 -2.87
CA GLY A 92 -17.47 -1.49 -3.97
C GLY A 92 -17.22 0.01 -3.81
N HIS A 93 -16.50 0.43 -2.76
CA HIS A 93 -16.05 1.82 -2.57
C HIS A 93 -14.64 1.98 -3.10
N VAL A 94 -14.42 3.04 -3.86
CA VAL A 94 -13.12 3.36 -4.45
C VAL A 94 -12.23 4.02 -3.40
N LEU A 95 -11.09 3.41 -3.14
CA LEU A 95 -10.05 3.92 -2.21
C LEU A 95 -8.91 4.62 -2.95
N ALA A 96 -8.64 4.20 -4.20
CA ALA A 96 -7.67 4.84 -5.07
C ALA A 96 -8.12 4.75 -6.53
N THR A 97 -8.12 5.87 -7.24
CA THR A 97 -8.52 5.96 -8.65
C THR A 97 -7.59 6.92 -9.40
N THR A 98 -7.75 7.00 -10.72
CA THR A 98 -6.99 7.93 -11.56
C THR A 98 -7.94 8.95 -12.15
N GLU A 99 -7.71 10.22 -11.83
CA GLU A 99 -8.50 11.36 -12.29
C GLU A 99 -7.74 12.17 -13.33
N GLY A 100 -8.45 12.65 -14.36
CA GLY A 100 -7.88 13.57 -15.34
C GLY A 100 -7.59 14.95 -14.73
N LYS A 101 -6.47 15.57 -15.10
CA LYS A 101 -6.17 16.96 -14.76
C LYS A 101 -6.87 17.91 -15.70
N ILE A 102 -7.30 19.05 -15.19
CA ILE A 102 -7.79 20.17 -16.03
C ILE A 102 -6.57 20.90 -16.56
N SER A 103 -6.41 20.93 -17.88
CA SER A 103 -5.24 21.51 -18.54
C SER A 103 -5.63 22.75 -19.34
N VAL A 104 -5.06 23.90 -18.97
CA VAL A 104 -5.13 25.12 -19.77
C VAL A 104 -4.01 25.08 -20.79
N TYR A 105 -4.34 25.14 -22.07
CA TYR A 105 -3.39 25.06 -23.16
C TYR A 105 -3.53 26.23 -24.13
N ALA A 106 -2.45 26.58 -24.81
CA ALA A 106 -2.41 27.54 -25.90
C ALA A 106 -2.32 26.82 -27.25
N MET A 107 -3.02 27.34 -28.25
CA MET A 107 -2.89 26.97 -29.65
C MET A 107 -2.02 28.01 -30.37
N PRO A 108 -0.70 27.77 -30.57
CA PRO A 108 0.21 28.78 -31.13
C PRO A 108 -0.23 29.32 -32.49
N ASP A 109 -0.84 28.49 -33.32
CA ASP A 109 -1.28 28.86 -34.66
C ASP A 109 -2.47 29.85 -34.67
N ARG A 110 -3.16 30.02 -33.55
CA ARG A 110 -4.24 30.99 -33.36
C ARG A 110 -3.80 32.30 -32.70
N LEU A 111 -2.55 32.35 -32.25
CA LEU A 111 -1.96 33.55 -31.68
C LEU A 111 -1.55 34.49 -32.81
N ASN A 112 -2.43 35.37 -33.23
CA ASN A 112 -2.12 36.40 -34.25
C ASN A 112 -1.10 37.40 -33.67
N ASP A 113 -0.07 37.75 -34.42
CA ASP A 113 1.01 38.69 -34.08
C ASP A 113 0.55 40.05 -33.52
N THR A 114 -0.69 40.46 -33.86
CA THR A 114 -1.29 41.71 -33.41
C THR A 114 -1.83 41.70 -31.98
N ASN A 115 -1.99 40.52 -31.37
CA ASN A 115 -2.55 40.35 -30.01
C ASN A 115 -1.56 39.74 -28.99
N GLY A 116 -0.27 39.60 -29.36
CA GLY A 116 0.72 38.93 -28.50
C GLY A 116 0.79 39.50 -27.10
N ASP A 117 0.90 40.82 -26.92
CA ASP A 117 0.98 41.42 -25.60
C ASP A 117 -0.31 41.26 -24.77
N TYR A 118 -1.48 41.32 -25.41
CA TYR A 118 -2.76 41.05 -24.74
C TYR A 118 -2.83 39.62 -24.22
N PHE A 119 -2.47 38.64 -25.04
CA PHE A 119 -2.44 37.24 -24.69
C PHE A 119 -1.53 36.99 -23.48
N TYR A 120 -0.26 37.43 -23.56
CA TYR A 120 0.71 37.23 -22.49
C TYR A 120 0.29 37.92 -21.19
N ASN A 121 -0.20 39.17 -21.24
CA ASN A 121 -0.63 39.89 -20.07
C ASN A 121 -1.84 39.23 -19.39
N LYS A 122 -2.81 38.75 -20.16
CA LYS A 122 -3.99 38.05 -19.64
C LYS A 122 -3.61 36.68 -19.05
N CYS A 123 -2.86 35.87 -19.78
CA CYS A 123 -2.39 34.57 -19.28
C CYS A 123 -1.53 34.74 -18.02
N SER A 124 -0.62 35.70 -18.00
CA SER A 124 0.21 35.98 -16.82
C SER A 124 -0.64 36.35 -15.60
N SER A 125 -1.62 37.24 -15.80
CA SER A 125 -2.51 37.67 -14.72
C SER A 125 -3.41 36.54 -14.20
N LEU A 126 -3.99 35.74 -15.09
CA LEU A 126 -4.96 34.69 -14.73
C LEU A 126 -4.28 33.42 -14.21
N LEU A 127 -3.15 33.02 -14.81
CA LEU A 127 -2.46 31.80 -14.47
C LEU A 127 -1.31 31.99 -13.46
N GLY A 128 -0.97 33.24 -13.14
CA GLY A 128 0.17 33.55 -12.28
C GLY A 128 1.52 33.15 -12.87
N MET A 129 1.66 33.21 -14.21
CA MET A 129 2.88 32.81 -14.95
C MET A 129 3.57 34.03 -15.53
N THR A 130 4.91 34.02 -15.58
CA THR A 130 5.66 35.04 -16.32
C THR A 130 5.59 34.77 -17.81
N ARG A 131 5.80 35.83 -18.64
CA ARG A 131 5.89 35.70 -20.10
C ARG A 131 6.93 34.65 -20.50
N GLU A 132 8.12 34.72 -19.88
CA GLU A 132 9.22 33.77 -20.15
C GLU A 132 8.85 32.34 -19.79
N ALA A 133 8.03 32.13 -18.76
CA ALA A 133 7.55 30.81 -18.39
C ALA A 133 6.54 30.28 -19.39
N ILE A 134 5.73 31.14 -20.00
CA ILE A 134 4.79 30.79 -21.07
C ILE A 134 5.56 30.42 -22.35
N ASP A 135 6.53 31.26 -22.76
CA ASP A 135 7.35 31.04 -23.95
C ASP A 135 8.21 29.76 -23.89
N LYS A 136 8.64 29.38 -22.70
CA LYS A 136 9.42 28.14 -22.47
C LYS A 136 8.58 26.87 -22.48
N LYS A 137 7.25 26.97 -22.49
CA LYS A 137 6.40 25.77 -22.57
C LYS A 137 6.54 25.15 -23.95
N PRO A 138 7.18 23.98 -24.07
CA PRO A 138 7.27 23.32 -25.36
C PRO A 138 5.85 23.04 -25.87
N SER A 139 5.65 23.19 -27.15
CA SER A 139 4.50 22.59 -27.83
C SER A 139 4.68 21.06 -27.73
N LYS A 140 4.42 20.51 -26.54
CA LYS A 140 4.33 19.08 -26.33
C LYS A 140 2.96 18.73 -26.83
N ALA A 141 2.80 18.32 -28.05
CA ALA A 141 1.53 17.75 -28.23
C ALA A 141 1.33 17.09 -29.56
N TYR A 142 0.53 16.21 -29.44
CA TYR A 142 -0.33 15.56 -30.37
C TYR A 142 -1.02 16.50 -31.40
N ASP A 143 -1.31 17.75 -30.99
CA ASP A 143 -2.15 18.68 -31.72
C ASP A 143 -1.54 20.08 -31.87
N GLY A 144 -0.22 20.22 -31.64
CA GLY A 144 0.44 21.54 -31.74
C GLY A 144 0.09 22.52 -30.60
N VAL A 145 -0.50 22.03 -29.50
CA VAL A 145 -0.87 22.85 -28.35
C VAL A 145 0.23 22.90 -27.28
N ALA A 146 0.37 24.01 -26.60
CA ALA A 146 1.28 24.17 -25.47
C ALA A 146 0.49 24.16 -24.17
N VAL A 147 0.66 23.12 -23.30
CA VAL A 147 0.03 23.09 -21.97
C VAL A 147 0.69 24.14 -21.09
N LEU A 148 -0.04 25.18 -20.75
CA LEU A 148 0.43 26.31 -19.94
C LEU A 148 0.41 25.95 -18.46
N LYS A 149 -0.74 25.52 -17.94
CA LYS A 149 -0.92 25.18 -16.53
C LYS A 149 -1.92 24.05 -16.38
N GLN A 150 -1.70 23.21 -15.38
CA GLN A 150 -2.59 22.12 -15.00
C GLN A 150 -3.14 22.35 -13.60
N PHE A 151 -4.38 21.93 -13.40
CA PHE A 151 -5.10 21.99 -12.13
C PHE A 151 -5.65 20.60 -11.81
N TYR A 152 -5.81 20.32 -10.53
CA TYR A 152 -6.55 19.13 -10.11
C TYR A 152 -8.06 19.39 -10.16
N GLN A 153 -8.85 18.32 -10.28
CA GLN A 153 -10.29 18.44 -10.20
C GLN A 153 -10.68 19.05 -8.84
N GLY A 154 -11.62 20.01 -8.86
CA GLY A 154 -12.02 20.76 -7.66
C GLY A 154 -11.14 21.97 -7.30
N GLU A 155 -9.92 22.07 -7.86
CA GLU A 155 -9.04 23.23 -7.64
C GLU A 155 -9.14 24.30 -8.75
N PHE A 156 -9.88 24.02 -9.82
CA PHE A 156 -10.06 24.92 -10.96
C PHE A 156 -11.30 25.79 -10.77
N PRO A 157 -11.13 27.11 -10.51
CA PRO A 157 -12.27 27.97 -10.22
C PRO A 157 -13.11 28.26 -11.49
N GLU A 158 -14.43 28.16 -11.39
CA GLU A 158 -15.37 28.41 -12.50
C GLU A 158 -15.18 29.80 -13.14
N TYR A 159 -14.90 30.84 -12.35
CA TYR A 159 -14.63 32.18 -12.88
C TYR A 159 -13.36 32.23 -13.76
N LEU A 160 -12.38 31.39 -13.47
CA LEU A 160 -11.13 31.34 -14.23
C LEU A 160 -11.37 30.71 -15.61
N GLU A 161 -12.19 29.70 -15.69
CA GLU A 161 -12.62 29.07 -16.94
C GLU A 161 -13.21 30.09 -17.90
N THR A 162 -14.22 30.83 -17.46
CA THR A 162 -14.89 31.84 -18.28
C THR A 162 -13.92 32.88 -18.79
N GLN A 163 -13.01 33.39 -17.95
CA GLN A 163 -12.05 34.41 -18.34
C GLN A 163 -10.94 33.90 -19.27
N LEU A 164 -10.54 32.65 -19.13
CA LEU A 164 -9.53 32.02 -20.00
C LEU A 164 -10.10 31.76 -21.40
N LEU A 165 -11.35 31.29 -21.51
CA LEU A 165 -12.00 31.02 -22.78
C LEU A 165 -12.31 32.29 -23.59
N GLU A 166 -12.27 33.47 -22.97
CA GLU A 166 -12.34 34.77 -23.68
C GLU A 166 -11.02 35.13 -24.43
N ILE A 167 -9.92 34.41 -24.15
CA ILE A 167 -8.62 34.66 -24.78
C ILE A 167 -8.52 33.80 -26.06
N ASP A 168 -8.38 34.46 -27.20
CA ASP A 168 -8.21 33.74 -28.48
C ASP A 168 -6.93 32.88 -28.44
N GLY A 169 -7.05 31.62 -28.85
CA GLY A 169 -5.96 30.66 -28.82
C GLY A 169 -5.78 29.90 -27.50
N ILE A 170 -6.59 30.17 -26.47
CA ILE A 170 -6.64 29.35 -25.25
C ILE A 170 -7.74 28.28 -25.39
N GLY A 171 -7.43 27.08 -24.89
CA GLY A 171 -8.38 26.01 -24.69
C GLY A 171 -8.22 25.37 -23.32
N ILE A 172 -9.26 24.69 -22.89
CA ILE A 172 -9.29 23.95 -21.62
C ILE A 172 -9.64 22.50 -21.94
N ASP A 173 -8.86 21.59 -21.36
CA ASP A 173 -9.06 20.15 -21.51
C ASP A 173 -9.28 19.52 -20.13
N TYR A 174 -10.22 18.58 -20.06
CA TYR A 174 -10.65 17.93 -18.83
C TYR A 174 -10.19 16.46 -18.76
N GLY A 175 -8.88 16.20 -18.96
CA GLY A 175 -8.32 14.89 -18.67
C GLY A 175 -7.43 14.26 -19.72
N ASN A 176 -7.39 14.80 -20.97
CA ASN A 176 -6.58 14.17 -22.03
C ASN A 176 -5.08 14.50 -21.92
N TYR A 177 -4.71 15.65 -21.31
CA TYR A 177 -3.33 16.11 -21.22
C TYR A 177 -2.66 15.82 -19.86
N GLY A 178 -3.18 14.89 -19.11
CA GLY A 178 -2.56 14.43 -17.89
C GLY A 178 -3.55 13.92 -16.87
N SER A 179 -3.05 13.09 -16.00
CA SER A 179 -3.82 12.47 -14.93
C SER A 179 -3.08 12.55 -13.60
N VAL A 180 -3.80 12.29 -12.52
CA VAL A 180 -3.26 12.18 -11.17
C VAL A 180 -3.94 11.02 -10.46
N ARG A 181 -3.17 10.31 -9.63
CA ARG A 181 -3.74 9.34 -8.70
C ARG A 181 -4.46 10.08 -7.59
N SER A 182 -5.71 9.73 -7.33
CA SER A 182 -6.58 10.31 -6.32
C SER A 182 -6.97 9.27 -5.29
N TYR A 183 -7.00 9.68 -4.02
CA TYR A 183 -7.38 8.88 -2.87
C TYR A 183 -8.56 9.57 -2.19
N PRO A 184 -9.82 9.17 -2.53
CA PRO A 184 -11.02 9.88 -2.07
C PRO A 184 -11.18 9.95 -0.56
N GLU A 185 -10.63 8.98 0.16
CA GLU A 185 -10.67 8.91 1.63
C GLU A 185 -9.37 9.43 2.29
N GLU A 186 -8.57 10.22 1.56
CA GLU A 186 -7.39 10.97 1.98
C GLU A 186 -6.35 10.13 2.76
N ASP A 187 -6.52 9.93 4.06
CA ASP A 187 -5.57 9.25 4.94
C ASP A 187 -6.00 7.83 5.36
N MET A 188 -7.22 7.40 4.99
CA MET A 188 -7.69 6.05 5.25
C MET A 188 -6.74 5.01 4.68
N LEU A 189 -6.30 4.07 5.52
CA LEU A 189 -5.35 3.01 5.11
C LEU A 189 -4.04 3.54 4.50
N SER A 190 -3.61 4.77 4.83
CA SER A 190 -2.46 5.43 4.18
C SER A 190 -1.20 4.59 4.17
N HIS A 191 -0.88 3.90 5.27
CA HIS A 191 0.28 3.01 5.38
C HIS A 191 0.12 1.68 4.63
N THR A 192 -1.10 1.33 4.27
CA THR A 192 -1.46 0.10 3.56
C THR A 192 -1.56 0.33 2.06
N LEU A 193 -2.36 1.31 1.63
CA LEU A 193 -2.50 1.67 0.23
C LEU A 193 -1.17 2.15 -0.34
N GLY A 194 -0.50 3.03 0.40
CA GLY A 194 0.65 3.74 -0.14
C GLY A 194 0.23 4.77 -1.17
N TYR A 195 1.18 5.32 -1.90
CA TYR A 195 0.93 6.37 -2.89
C TYR A 195 1.77 6.19 -4.15
N VAL A 196 1.30 6.85 -5.21
CA VAL A 196 1.99 6.93 -6.50
C VAL A 196 2.77 8.24 -6.58
N GLY A 197 3.94 8.20 -7.13
CA GLY A 197 4.77 9.39 -7.35
C GLY A 197 5.64 9.27 -8.60
N ILE A 198 6.16 10.39 -9.10
CA ILE A 198 7.08 10.39 -10.25
C ILE A 198 8.33 9.58 -9.94
N VAL A 199 8.84 8.84 -10.91
CA VAL A 199 10.14 8.14 -10.78
C VAL A 199 11.22 9.16 -10.44
N SER A 200 11.88 8.98 -9.31
CA SER A 200 12.93 9.88 -8.84
C SER A 200 14.05 9.12 -8.14
N ALA A 201 15.24 9.67 -8.20
CA ALA A 201 16.43 9.18 -7.52
C ALA A 201 17.33 10.36 -7.10
N GLY A 202 18.35 10.10 -6.32
CA GLY A 202 19.28 11.11 -5.80
C GLY A 202 20.29 11.61 -6.83
N SER A 203 20.56 10.82 -7.89
CA SER A 203 21.44 11.16 -9.00
C SER A 203 20.91 10.61 -10.34
N ASP A 204 21.49 11.09 -11.44
CA ASP A 204 21.11 10.62 -12.79
C ASP A 204 21.48 9.13 -12.98
N GLU A 205 22.60 8.66 -12.42
CA GLU A 205 23.02 7.27 -12.48
C GLU A 205 22.04 6.35 -11.70
N GLU A 206 21.59 6.77 -10.53
CA GLU A 206 20.58 6.04 -9.76
C GLU A 206 19.23 6.03 -10.47
N LEU A 207 18.86 7.12 -11.16
CA LEU A 207 17.65 7.21 -11.95
C LEU A 207 17.69 6.24 -13.14
N GLU A 208 18.82 6.18 -13.87
CA GLU A 208 19.02 5.22 -14.96
C GLU A 208 18.94 3.78 -14.47
N ALA A 209 19.60 3.46 -13.35
CA ALA A 209 19.56 2.12 -12.75
C ALA A 209 18.14 1.72 -12.39
N LYS A 210 17.38 2.62 -11.78
CA LYS A 210 15.98 2.39 -11.40
C LYS A 210 15.05 2.24 -12.60
N LEU A 211 15.23 3.05 -13.64
CA LEU A 211 14.48 2.91 -14.90
C LEU A 211 14.78 1.59 -15.58
N LYS A 212 16.03 1.13 -15.54
CA LYS A 212 16.43 -0.18 -16.06
C LYS A 212 15.72 -1.31 -15.31
N GLU A 213 15.70 -1.26 -13.98
CA GLU A 213 14.98 -2.23 -13.13
C GLU A 213 13.48 -2.26 -13.43
N LEU A 214 12.82 -1.08 -13.47
CA LEU A 214 11.40 -0.96 -13.76
C LEU A 214 11.04 -1.47 -15.17
N ASN A 215 11.96 -1.35 -16.13
CA ASN A 215 11.78 -1.77 -17.50
C ASN A 215 12.26 -3.21 -17.77
N GLU A 216 12.73 -3.93 -16.75
CA GLU A 216 13.12 -5.32 -16.91
C GLU A 216 11.93 -6.19 -17.34
N GLY A 217 12.04 -6.84 -18.50
CA GLY A 217 10.96 -7.64 -19.09
C GLY A 217 9.82 -6.82 -19.74
N ARG A 218 9.99 -5.49 -19.87
CA ARG A 218 9.09 -4.63 -20.65
C ARG A 218 9.79 -4.25 -21.95
N ASP A 219 9.03 -4.12 -23.01
CA ASP A 219 9.47 -3.62 -24.31
C ASP A 219 8.80 -2.27 -24.63
N ALA A 220 9.21 -1.66 -25.72
CA ALA A 220 8.62 -0.40 -26.18
C ALA A 220 7.13 -0.54 -26.52
N GLU A 221 6.68 -1.75 -26.88
CA GLU A 221 5.28 -2.02 -27.20
C GLU A 221 4.37 -1.98 -25.96
N ASN A 222 4.90 -2.31 -24.78
CA ASN A 222 4.17 -2.33 -23.51
C ASN A 222 4.33 -1.04 -22.70
N GLY A 223 4.99 -0.04 -23.29
CA GLY A 223 5.22 1.26 -22.67
C GLY A 223 6.29 1.21 -21.57
N LEU A 224 7.48 1.72 -21.90
CA LEU A 224 8.57 1.82 -20.94
C LEU A 224 8.30 2.92 -19.89
N TYR A 225 8.85 2.72 -18.70
CA TYR A 225 8.95 3.79 -17.71
C TYR A 225 10.00 4.81 -18.15
N THR A 226 9.67 6.06 -17.97
CA THR A 226 10.51 7.23 -18.23
C THR A 226 10.65 8.06 -16.94
N SER A 227 11.49 9.07 -16.94
CA SER A 227 11.69 9.94 -15.76
C SER A 227 10.45 10.70 -15.32
N ASP A 228 9.45 10.83 -16.19
CA ASP A 228 8.16 11.46 -15.91
C ASP A 228 7.03 10.46 -15.63
N SER A 229 7.32 9.15 -15.63
CA SER A 229 6.37 8.11 -15.29
C SER A 229 6.01 8.14 -13.80
N TYR A 230 4.75 7.86 -13.49
CA TYR A 230 4.28 7.62 -12.13
C TYR A 230 4.42 6.14 -11.79
N VAL A 231 4.89 5.87 -10.55
CA VAL A 231 5.03 4.50 -10.01
C VAL A 231 4.55 4.47 -8.57
N GLY A 232 4.07 3.31 -8.12
CA GLY A 232 3.80 3.07 -6.70
C GLY A 232 5.09 3.22 -5.88
N ARG A 233 5.04 4.03 -4.84
CA ARG A 233 6.23 4.35 -4.00
C ARG A 233 6.33 3.45 -2.78
N ASN A 234 5.21 3.02 -2.23
CA ASN A 234 5.10 2.13 -1.08
C ASN A 234 3.71 1.47 -1.05
N GLY A 235 3.44 0.64 -0.05
CA GLY A 235 2.15 0.00 0.15
C GLY A 235 1.73 -0.93 -0.99
N LEU A 236 0.42 -1.09 -1.15
CA LEU A 236 -0.19 -1.90 -2.21
C LEU A 236 0.07 -1.29 -3.60
N GLU A 237 0.12 0.04 -3.70
CA GLU A 237 0.46 0.73 -4.95
C GLU A 237 1.82 0.28 -5.51
N ALA A 238 2.83 0.10 -4.64
CA ALA A 238 4.14 -0.39 -5.06
C ALA A 238 4.16 -1.92 -5.23
N LYS A 239 3.49 -2.65 -4.35
CA LYS A 239 3.48 -4.12 -4.38
C LYS A 239 2.83 -4.68 -5.63
N TYR A 240 1.74 -4.04 -6.06
CA TYR A 240 0.94 -4.44 -7.23
C TYR A 240 1.15 -3.48 -8.41
N GLU A 241 2.33 -2.84 -8.50
CA GLU A 241 2.66 -1.88 -9.56
C GLU A 241 2.43 -2.47 -10.96
N LYS A 242 2.82 -3.73 -11.18
CA LYS A 242 2.73 -4.38 -12.50
C LYS A 242 1.28 -4.62 -12.93
N GLU A 243 0.46 -5.05 -11.97
CA GLU A 243 -0.96 -5.35 -12.17
C GLU A 243 -1.76 -4.06 -12.33
N LEU A 244 -1.49 -3.07 -11.47
CA LEU A 244 -2.22 -1.81 -11.45
C LEU A 244 -1.90 -0.90 -12.64
N ARG A 245 -0.66 -0.88 -13.14
CA ARG A 245 -0.22 0.09 -14.16
C ARG A 245 -0.85 -0.13 -15.54
N GLY A 246 -1.05 -1.37 -15.94
CA GLY A 246 -1.45 -1.73 -17.29
C GLY A 246 -0.32 -1.57 -18.33
N ASN A 247 -0.69 -1.62 -19.61
CA ASN A 247 0.20 -1.48 -20.75
C ASN A 247 -0.23 -0.31 -21.61
N ASP A 248 0.68 0.60 -21.88
CA ASP A 248 0.39 1.74 -22.74
C ASP A 248 0.20 1.30 -24.19
N GLY A 249 -0.70 1.96 -24.87
CA GLY A 249 -0.83 1.93 -26.31
C GLY A 249 -0.05 3.05 -26.98
N TYR A 250 -0.11 3.08 -28.28
CA TYR A 250 0.49 4.15 -29.06
C TYR A 250 -0.22 4.34 -30.38
N HIS A 251 -0.07 5.54 -30.91
CA HIS A 251 -0.67 6.03 -32.11
C HIS A 251 0.43 6.58 -33.02
N ILE A 252 0.58 6.01 -34.20
CA ILE A 252 1.57 6.43 -35.18
C ILE A 252 0.83 7.12 -36.32
N TYR A 253 1.24 8.35 -36.61
CA TYR A 253 0.55 9.15 -37.62
C TYR A 253 1.49 10.08 -38.37
N ILE A 254 1.06 10.47 -39.60
CA ILE A 254 1.70 11.52 -40.37
C ILE A 254 1.20 12.86 -39.81
N CYS A 255 2.15 13.67 -39.33
CA CYS A 255 1.91 14.99 -38.78
C CYS A 255 2.30 16.04 -39.80
N THR A 256 1.39 16.97 -40.11
CA THR A 256 1.67 18.10 -41.01
C THR A 256 2.69 19.05 -40.38
N SER A 257 3.30 19.93 -41.20
CA SER A 257 4.17 21.00 -40.72
C SER A 257 3.51 21.93 -39.70
N GLN A 258 2.17 21.95 -39.67
CA GLN A 258 1.33 22.74 -38.77
C GLN A 258 0.95 21.96 -37.49
N GLY A 259 1.41 20.70 -37.32
CA GLY A 259 1.16 19.90 -36.13
C GLY A 259 -0.16 19.09 -36.17
N THR A 260 -0.92 19.10 -37.27
CA THR A 260 -2.17 18.32 -37.35
C THR A 260 -1.94 16.91 -37.85
N ASN A 261 -2.81 15.96 -37.44
CA ASN A 261 -2.80 14.59 -37.95
C ASN A 261 -3.38 14.55 -39.37
N ARG A 262 -2.54 14.15 -40.34
CA ARG A 262 -2.97 13.97 -41.74
C ARG A 262 -3.54 12.57 -41.97
N ARG A 263 -2.86 11.56 -41.48
CA ARG A 263 -3.24 10.14 -41.57
C ARG A 263 -2.69 9.36 -40.41
N THR A 264 -3.52 8.56 -39.77
CA THR A 264 -3.10 7.53 -38.84
C THR A 264 -2.58 6.32 -39.61
N LEU A 265 -1.34 5.92 -39.30
CA LEU A 265 -0.70 4.74 -39.87
C LEU A 265 -1.05 3.50 -39.08
N TYR A 266 -1.01 3.61 -37.72
CA TYR A 266 -1.27 2.51 -36.82
C TYR A 266 -1.77 3.02 -35.48
N THR A 267 -2.62 2.22 -34.82
CA THR A 267 -3.03 2.43 -33.43
C THR A 267 -3.01 1.12 -32.70
N LYS A 268 -2.18 1.03 -31.64
CA LYS A 268 -2.27 -0.01 -30.61
C LYS A 268 -3.07 0.58 -29.45
N PRO A 269 -4.22 0.03 -29.08
CA PRO A 269 -4.97 0.52 -27.91
C PRO A 269 -4.15 0.27 -26.64
N ALA A 270 -4.37 1.10 -25.61
CA ALA A 270 -3.87 0.82 -24.29
C ALA A 270 -4.67 -0.33 -23.65
N GLU A 271 -4.01 -1.10 -22.80
CA GLU A 271 -4.62 -2.11 -21.93
C GLU A 271 -4.59 -1.59 -20.51
N ASP A 272 -5.76 -1.28 -19.95
CA ASP A 272 -5.87 -0.74 -18.60
C ASP A 272 -5.35 -1.74 -17.55
N GLY A 273 -4.91 -1.21 -16.41
CA GLY A 273 -4.46 -2.02 -15.29
C GLY A 273 -5.61 -2.76 -14.61
N LEU A 274 -5.27 -3.83 -13.90
CA LEU A 274 -6.23 -4.62 -13.12
C LEU A 274 -6.64 -3.86 -11.87
N ASP A 275 -7.90 -3.97 -11.49
CA ASP A 275 -8.43 -3.45 -10.24
C ASP A 275 -8.12 -4.40 -9.08
N LEU A 276 -7.78 -3.84 -7.92
CA LEU A 276 -7.56 -4.55 -6.66
C LEU A 276 -8.82 -4.46 -5.79
N GLN A 277 -9.40 -5.61 -5.48
CA GLN A 277 -10.44 -5.69 -4.45
C GLN A 277 -9.81 -6.10 -3.12
N LEU A 278 -10.03 -5.30 -2.07
CA LEU A 278 -9.56 -5.59 -0.72
C LEU A 278 -10.59 -6.40 0.07
N THR A 279 -10.11 -7.09 1.12
CA THR A 279 -10.95 -7.79 2.11
C THR A 279 -11.56 -6.85 3.14
N ILE A 280 -11.25 -5.58 3.07
CA ILE A 280 -11.68 -4.54 4.00
C ILE A 280 -13.18 -4.35 3.95
N ASP A 281 -13.85 -4.44 5.10
CA ASP A 281 -15.21 -3.95 5.33
C ASP A 281 -15.13 -2.42 5.44
N TYR A 282 -15.57 -1.72 4.41
CA TYR A 282 -15.45 -0.27 4.32
C TYR A 282 -16.14 0.48 5.48
N LYS A 283 -17.30 -0.01 5.93
CA LYS A 283 -18.03 0.61 7.04
C LYS A 283 -17.31 0.41 8.36
N LEU A 284 -16.74 -0.78 8.56
CA LEU A 284 -15.94 -1.11 9.73
C LEU A 284 -14.67 -0.26 9.77
N GLN A 285 -13.99 -0.10 8.62
CA GLN A 285 -12.80 0.74 8.50
C GLN A 285 -13.11 2.20 8.83
N LYS A 286 -14.15 2.78 8.23
CA LYS A 286 -14.59 4.14 8.55
C LYS A 286 -14.92 4.33 10.04
N ARG A 287 -15.56 3.34 10.63
CA ARG A 287 -15.87 3.40 12.06
C ARG A 287 -14.60 3.31 12.90
N LEU A 288 -13.63 2.49 12.50
CA LEU A 288 -12.35 2.39 13.18
C LEU A 288 -11.61 3.72 13.17
N ASP A 289 -11.47 4.36 12.00
CA ASP A 289 -10.76 5.63 11.85
C ASP A 289 -11.44 6.73 12.67
N PHE A 290 -12.77 6.83 12.60
CA PHE A 290 -13.54 7.75 13.44
C PHE A 290 -13.34 7.53 14.95
N VAL A 291 -13.28 6.28 15.39
CA VAL A 291 -13.05 5.96 16.82
C VAL A 291 -11.62 6.33 17.20
N LEU A 292 -10.62 6.03 16.37
CA LEU A 292 -9.23 6.40 16.64
C LEU A 292 -9.07 7.92 16.77
N ASP A 293 -9.64 8.71 15.87
CA ASP A 293 -9.60 10.17 15.92
C ASP A 293 -10.33 10.75 17.14
N SER A 294 -11.37 10.05 17.61
CA SER A 294 -12.13 10.46 18.79
C SER A 294 -11.42 10.15 20.11
N VAL A 295 -10.59 9.10 20.12
CA VAL A 295 -9.98 8.53 21.32
C VAL A 295 -8.51 8.95 21.47
N LEU A 296 -7.78 9.02 20.36
CA LEU A 296 -6.38 9.41 20.33
C LEU A 296 -6.25 10.87 19.91
N PHE A 297 -5.48 11.63 20.63
CA PHE A 297 -5.32 13.07 20.39
C PHE A 297 -3.91 13.55 20.73
N GLY A 298 -3.51 14.62 20.06
CA GLY A 298 -2.21 15.25 20.26
C GLY A 298 -1.04 14.43 19.73
N GLU A 299 0.15 14.97 19.89
CA GLU A 299 1.39 14.37 19.38
C GLU A 299 2.01 13.33 20.32
N THR A 300 1.42 13.09 21.49
CA THR A 300 1.93 12.15 22.48
C THR A 300 1.31 10.76 22.38
N THR A 301 0.33 10.58 21.52
CA THR A 301 -0.37 9.30 21.31
C THR A 301 -0.15 8.79 19.91
N ALA A 302 -0.08 7.46 19.78
CA ALA A 302 -0.05 6.76 18.51
C ALA A 302 -0.57 5.33 18.70
N GLY A 303 -0.89 4.62 17.62
CA GLY A 303 -1.38 3.27 17.77
C GLY A 303 -1.45 2.47 16.49
N ALA A 304 -1.76 1.19 16.65
CA ALA A 304 -2.07 0.27 15.56
C ALA A 304 -3.24 -0.62 15.96
N VAL A 305 -4.18 -0.80 15.05
CA VAL A 305 -5.33 -1.68 15.23
C VAL A 305 -5.42 -2.66 14.08
N VAL A 306 -5.65 -3.92 14.38
CA VAL A 306 -5.91 -4.98 13.39
C VAL A 306 -7.23 -5.65 13.74
N ILE A 307 -8.12 -5.71 12.77
CA ILE A 307 -9.38 -6.45 12.87
C ILE A 307 -9.38 -7.48 11.75
N MET A 308 -9.49 -8.75 12.12
CA MET A 308 -9.41 -9.84 11.15
C MET A 308 -10.38 -10.96 11.48
N ASN A 309 -10.75 -11.70 10.47
CA ASN A 309 -11.48 -12.95 10.65
C ASN A 309 -10.48 -14.06 10.98
N PRO A 310 -10.50 -14.62 12.20
CA PRO A 310 -9.53 -15.62 12.61
C PRO A 310 -9.68 -16.98 11.90
N LYS A 311 -10.82 -17.23 11.23
CA LYS A 311 -11.09 -18.46 10.49
C LYS A 311 -10.53 -18.45 9.09
N THR A 312 -10.47 -17.28 8.46
CA THR A 312 -10.02 -17.13 7.07
C THR A 312 -8.65 -16.48 6.96
N GLY A 313 -8.27 -15.64 7.90
CA GLY A 313 -7.09 -14.78 7.83
C GLY A 313 -7.34 -13.43 7.12
N ALA A 314 -8.55 -13.19 6.60
CA ALA A 314 -8.90 -11.94 5.95
C ALA A 314 -8.84 -10.77 6.93
N ILE A 315 -8.17 -9.69 6.54
CA ILE A 315 -8.15 -8.43 7.28
C ILE A 315 -9.44 -7.66 6.95
N GLU A 316 -10.28 -7.44 7.96
CA GLU A 316 -11.55 -6.72 7.81
C GLU A 316 -11.38 -5.20 7.99
N ALA A 317 -10.47 -4.76 8.84
CA ALA A 317 -10.04 -3.38 8.98
C ALA A 317 -8.66 -3.31 9.64
N MET A 318 -7.88 -2.27 9.33
CA MET A 318 -6.59 -2.04 9.98
C MET A 318 -6.22 -0.55 9.91
N SER A 319 -5.51 -0.06 10.93
CA SER A 319 -5.03 1.32 10.95
C SER A 319 -3.71 1.43 11.70
N SER A 320 -2.76 2.18 11.13
CA SER A 320 -1.59 2.72 11.83
C SER A 320 -1.83 4.20 12.05
N TRP A 321 -2.17 4.59 13.25
CA TRP A 321 -2.53 5.97 13.61
C TRP A 321 -1.34 6.73 14.22
N PRO A 322 -1.15 8.01 13.88
CA PRO A 322 -1.91 8.76 12.89
C PRO A 322 -1.56 8.36 11.46
N GLY A 323 -2.51 8.61 10.55
CA GLY A 323 -2.31 8.52 9.11
C GLY A 323 -1.67 9.79 8.53
N TYR A 324 -1.60 9.84 7.21
CA TYR A 324 -1.14 11.01 6.44
C TYR A 324 -1.89 11.09 5.10
N ASP A 325 -2.14 12.30 4.61
CA ASP A 325 -2.84 12.52 3.35
C ASP A 325 -2.05 11.99 2.14
N LEU A 326 -2.60 10.96 1.50
CA LEU A 326 -2.01 10.32 0.31
C LEU A 326 -2.02 11.25 -0.91
N ASN A 327 -3.04 12.13 -1.01
CA ASN A 327 -3.15 13.08 -2.12
C ASN A 327 -2.02 14.12 -2.07
N ALA A 328 -1.59 14.53 -0.89
CA ALA A 328 -0.44 15.44 -0.76
C ALA A 328 0.83 14.83 -1.39
N PHE A 329 1.05 13.53 -1.20
CA PHE A 329 2.19 12.82 -1.79
C PHE A 329 2.01 12.57 -3.29
N ALA A 330 0.84 12.18 -3.75
CA ALA A 330 0.54 11.94 -5.16
C ALA A 330 0.63 13.22 -6.01
N LYS A 331 0.29 14.36 -5.44
CA LYS A 331 0.42 15.69 -6.06
C LYS A 331 1.84 16.25 -6.01
N GLY A 332 2.72 15.67 -5.17
CA GLY A 332 4.07 16.15 -4.92
C GLY A 332 4.15 17.06 -3.70
N ILE A 333 4.31 16.45 -2.53
CA ILE A 333 4.42 17.15 -1.25
C ILE A 333 5.58 18.17 -1.26
N SER A 334 5.37 19.36 -0.69
CA SER A 334 6.43 20.33 -0.56
C SER A 334 7.49 19.90 0.47
N SER A 335 8.73 20.35 0.31
CA SER A 335 9.80 20.06 1.28
C SER A 335 9.47 20.58 2.68
N ALA A 336 8.71 21.67 2.79
CA ALA A 336 8.29 22.23 4.07
C ALA A 336 7.25 21.35 4.76
N ASP A 337 6.21 20.92 4.05
CA ASP A 337 5.15 20.05 4.59
C ASP A 337 5.72 18.67 4.95
N TYR A 338 6.63 18.15 4.14
CA TYR A 338 7.31 16.88 4.44
C TYR A 338 8.17 16.99 5.72
N ALA A 339 8.92 18.08 5.87
CA ALA A 339 9.71 18.34 7.08
C ALA A 339 8.81 18.50 8.31
N GLU A 340 7.64 19.12 8.18
CA GLU A 340 6.66 19.21 9.26
C GLU A 340 6.18 17.81 9.69
N LEU A 341 5.79 16.95 8.75
CA LEU A 341 5.40 15.56 9.05
C LEU A 341 6.50 14.78 9.78
N LEU A 342 7.75 14.94 9.36
CA LEU A 342 8.89 14.30 10.00
C LEU A 342 9.16 14.81 11.42
N SER A 343 8.81 16.07 11.72
CA SER A 343 9.03 16.68 13.03
C SER A 343 8.02 16.24 14.11
N LYS A 344 6.87 15.69 13.70
CA LYS A 344 5.81 15.27 14.63
C LYS A 344 6.25 14.12 15.51
N ALA A 345 6.07 14.27 16.82
CA ALA A 345 6.54 13.29 17.82
C ALA A 345 5.84 11.92 17.68
N ASN A 346 4.60 11.88 17.20
CA ASN A 346 3.83 10.66 16.94
C ASN A 346 4.12 10.00 15.58
N LYS A 347 5.08 10.55 14.80
CA LYS A 347 5.62 9.97 13.57
C LYS A 347 4.55 9.45 12.60
N PRO A 348 3.78 10.34 11.93
CA PRO A 348 2.68 9.93 11.03
C PRO A 348 3.10 9.01 9.89
N LEU A 349 4.34 9.10 9.40
CA LEU A 349 4.84 8.29 8.28
C LEU A 349 5.29 6.88 8.70
N TYR A 350 5.31 6.57 10.01
CA TYR A 350 5.80 5.29 10.50
C TYR A 350 4.69 4.22 10.51
N ASN A 351 4.85 3.19 9.69
CA ASN A 351 3.91 2.06 9.65
C ASN A 351 4.07 1.16 10.88
N ARG A 352 3.25 1.40 11.89
CA ARG A 352 3.27 0.64 13.14
C ARG A 352 2.75 -0.77 13.00
N LEU A 353 1.86 -1.01 12.03
CA LEU A 353 1.23 -2.31 11.82
C LEU A 353 2.23 -3.39 11.41
N THR A 354 3.09 -3.05 10.44
CA THR A 354 3.97 -4.01 9.76
C THR A 354 5.45 -3.79 10.01
N GLN A 355 5.86 -2.57 10.40
CA GLN A 355 7.28 -2.21 10.59
C GLN A 355 7.64 -1.94 12.06
N GLY A 356 6.64 -1.62 12.89
CA GLY A 356 6.86 -1.37 14.31
C GLY A 356 7.09 -2.67 15.08
N LEU A 357 8.25 -2.78 15.73
CA LEU A 357 8.58 -3.89 16.63
C LEU A 357 8.41 -3.44 18.07
N TYR A 358 7.53 -4.13 18.80
CA TYR A 358 7.13 -3.76 20.15
C TYR A 358 7.21 -4.97 21.09
N PRO A 359 7.57 -4.76 22.37
CA PRO A 359 7.45 -5.81 23.37
C PRO A 359 5.96 -6.19 23.54
N PRO A 360 5.62 -7.49 23.40
CA PRO A 360 4.22 -7.94 23.46
C PRO A 360 3.61 -7.79 24.85
N GLY A 361 4.42 -7.67 25.87
CA GLY A 361 3.96 -7.60 27.25
C GLY A 361 3.06 -8.77 27.62
N SER A 362 2.14 -8.51 28.51
CA SER A 362 1.28 -9.56 29.06
C SER A 362 0.32 -10.24 28.06
N VAL A 363 0.22 -9.80 26.80
CA VAL A 363 -0.56 -10.53 25.78
C VAL A 363 0.12 -11.86 25.47
N LEU A 364 1.45 -11.93 25.54
CA LEU A 364 2.22 -13.15 25.32
C LEU A 364 1.95 -14.25 26.36
N LYS A 365 1.50 -13.90 27.56
CA LYS A 365 1.26 -14.86 28.66
C LYS A 365 0.29 -15.99 28.30
N ALA A 366 -0.67 -15.72 27.38
CA ALA A 366 -1.54 -16.76 26.87
C ALA A 366 -0.76 -17.86 26.15
N PHE A 367 0.24 -17.48 25.35
CA PHE A 367 1.11 -18.43 24.65
C PHE A 367 2.11 -19.10 25.59
N THR A 368 2.65 -18.38 26.59
CA THR A 368 3.50 -18.95 27.63
C THR A 368 2.77 -20.03 28.43
N ALA A 369 1.46 -19.83 28.72
CA ALA A 369 0.62 -20.83 29.36
C ALA A 369 0.46 -22.09 28.49
N VAL A 370 0.19 -21.92 27.20
CA VAL A 370 0.11 -23.03 26.24
C VAL A 370 1.45 -23.77 26.16
N ALA A 371 2.56 -23.05 26.06
CA ALA A 371 3.90 -23.64 26.03
C ALA A 371 4.16 -24.52 27.26
N ALA A 372 3.80 -24.03 28.44
CA ALA A 372 3.97 -24.77 29.69
C ALA A 372 3.10 -26.03 29.77
N LEU A 373 1.85 -25.98 29.26
CA LEU A 373 0.97 -27.14 29.18
C LEU A 373 1.48 -28.17 28.16
N GLN A 374 1.78 -27.74 26.94
CA GLN A 374 2.16 -28.65 25.84
C GLN A 374 3.55 -29.27 26.02
N SER A 375 4.45 -28.58 26.70
CA SER A 375 5.75 -29.17 27.11
C SER A 375 5.64 -30.17 28.28
N GLY A 376 4.46 -30.27 28.89
CA GLY A 376 4.25 -31.09 30.09
C GLY A 376 4.98 -30.53 31.34
N THR A 377 5.47 -29.29 31.28
CA THR A 377 6.18 -28.65 32.40
C THR A 377 5.23 -28.29 33.53
N LEU A 378 4.04 -27.78 33.16
CA LEU A 378 2.97 -27.47 34.12
C LEU A 378 1.68 -28.14 33.64
N ASP A 379 0.84 -28.54 34.60
CA ASP A 379 -0.55 -28.91 34.37
C ASP A 379 -1.51 -27.80 34.86
N GLU A 380 -2.79 -27.96 34.59
CA GLU A 380 -3.83 -27.00 34.97
C GLU A 380 -3.99 -26.82 36.48
N ASN A 381 -3.55 -27.80 37.28
CA ASN A 381 -3.65 -27.82 38.74
C ASN A 381 -2.41 -27.23 39.44
N TYR A 382 -1.36 -26.91 38.67
CA TYR A 382 -0.14 -26.36 39.25
C TYR A 382 -0.43 -25.07 40.00
N VAL A 383 0.03 -25.02 41.27
CA VAL A 383 -0.06 -23.85 42.13
C VAL A 383 1.35 -23.36 42.45
N PHE A 384 1.61 -22.10 42.22
CA PHE A 384 2.88 -21.48 42.62
C PHE A 384 2.99 -21.42 44.15
N THR A 385 4.07 -21.95 44.71
CA THR A 385 4.32 -22.06 46.15
C THR A 385 5.51 -21.25 46.65
N GLY A 386 6.21 -20.53 45.73
CA GLY A 386 7.35 -19.68 46.09
C GLY A 386 6.95 -18.51 47.00
N GLU A 387 7.87 -18.06 47.83
CA GLU A 387 7.64 -16.97 48.76
C GLU A 387 7.56 -15.62 48.04
N ILE A 388 6.46 -14.89 48.23
CA ILE A 388 6.24 -13.55 47.69
C ILE A 388 6.23 -12.56 48.85
N VAL A 389 7.25 -11.67 48.89
CA VAL A 389 7.40 -10.62 49.90
C VAL A 389 7.16 -9.25 49.26
N ASP A 390 6.25 -8.46 49.82
CA ASP A 390 5.90 -7.09 49.34
C ASP A 390 5.63 -7.01 47.85
N ASP A 391 4.88 -7.99 47.28
CA ASP A 391 4.59 -8.15 45.86
C ASP A 391 5.79 -8.49 44.97
N TYR A 392 6.90 -8.96 45.54
CA TYR A 392 8.09 -9.38 44.81
C TYR A 392 8.43 -10.83 45.08
N TRP A 393 8.94 -11.50 44.08
CA TRP A 393 9.54 -12.83 44.16
C TRP A 393 10.99 -12.78 43.72
N LEU A 394 11.84 -13.48 44.45
CA LEU A 394 13.25 -13.70 44.11
C LEU A 394 13.44 -15.18 43.75
N PRO A 395 13.80 -15.52 42.50
CA PRO A 395 13.95 -16.90 42.02
C PRO A 395 15.21 -17.60 42.52
N THR A 396 15.35 -17.81 43.83
CA THR A 396 16.55 -18.43 44.46
C THR A 396 16.66 -19.92 44.18
N ASP A 397 15.55 -20.58 43.83
CA ASP A 397 15.50 -22.03 43.60
C ASP A 397 16.14 -22.45 42.25
N TYR A 398 16.43 -21.49 41.38
CA TYR A 398 16.99 -21.70 40.04
C TYR A 398 18.53 -21.48 39.98
N GLY A 399 19.23 -21.43 41.13
CA GLY A 399 20.67 -21.19 41.18
C GLY A 399 21.03 -19.75 41.54
N THR A 400 22.22 -19.29 41.13
CA THR A 400 22.65 -17.91 41.39
C THR A 400 21.82 -16.95 40.57
N TRP A 401 20.89 -16.26 41.21
CA TRP A 401 20.08 -15.25 40.57
C TRP A 401 20.80 -13.90 40.57
N LEU A 402 21.19 -13.41 39.39
CA LEU A 402 21.89 -12.13 39.23
C LEU A 402 20.95 -10.98 38.83
N GLY A 403 19.66 -11.27 38.73
CA GLY A 403 18.64 -10.32 38.29
C GLY A 403 17.92 -9.59 39.42
N SER A 404 17.10 -8.64 39.03
CA SER A 404 16.18 -7.94 39.92
C SER A 404 15.05 -8.86 40.40
N LYS A 405 14.45 -8.54 41.56
CA LYS A 405 13.23 -9.21 42.02
C LYS A 405 12.11 -9.01 40.98
N ILE A 406 11.35 -10.06 40.73
CA ILE A 406 10.21 -10.01 39.81
C ILE A 406 9.01 -9.44 40.56
N LYS A 407 8.49 -8.32 40.03
CA LYS A 407 7.34 -7.65 40.62
C LYS A 407 6.04 -8.27 40.13
N ARG A 408 5.15 -8.56 41.04
CA ARG A 408 3.80 -8.98 40.77
C ARG A 408 2.99 -7.84 40.10
N THR A 409 2.12 -8.16 39.15
CA THR A 409 1.20 -7.16 38.60
C THR A 409 0.27 -6.66 39.69
N GLN A 410 0.16 -5.33 39.85
CA GLN A 410 -0.75 -4.74 40.85
C GLN A 410 -2.19 -5.03 40.49
N VAL A 411 -2.97 -5.52 41.46
CA VAL A 411 -4.39 -5.79 41.31
C VAL A 411 -5.17 -4.82 42.17
N LYS A 412 -5.87 -3.89 41.57
CA LYS A 412 -6.62 -2.81 42.23
C LYS A 412 -7.77 -3.33 43.13
N TYR A 413 -8.31 -4.54 42.87
CA TYR A 413 -9.57 -5.04 43.47
C TYR A 413 -9.47 -6.45 44.06
N GLY A 414 -8.32 -6.84 44.52
CA GLY A 414 -8.08 -8.18 45.09
C GLY A 414 -7.60 -9.18 44.05
N ARG A 415 -7.03 -10.28 44.53
CA ARG A 415 -6.42 -11.35 43.73
C ARG A 415 -7.20 -12.64 43.92
N LEU A 416 -7.31 -13.44 42.84
CA LEU A 416 -7.72 -14.81 43.04
C LEU A 416 -6.63 -15.58 43.79
N SER A 417 -7.02 -16.34 44.78
CA SER A 417 -6.17 -17.25 45.53
C SER A 417 -6.73 -18.68 45.37
N PRO A 418 -5.93 -19.68 45.07
CA PRO A 418 -4.46 -19.73 44.99
C PRO A 418 -3.89 -19.07 43.70
N LEU A 419 -2.56 -18.87 43.66
CA LEU A 419 -1.86 -18.43 42.45
C LEU A 419 -1.61 -19.63 41.54
N ASN A 420 -2.60 -19.91 40.69
CA ASN A 420 -2.58 -20.95 39.69
C ASN A 420 -2.69 -20.31 38.26
N MET A 421 -2.68 -21.13 37.23
CA MET A 421 -2.73 -20.66 35.82
C MET A 421 -3.93 -19.76 35.54
N ARG A 422 -5.15 -20.14 36.01
CA ARG A 422 -6.36 -19.33 35.86
C ARG A 422 -6.20 -17.95 36.51
N SER A 423 -5.83 -17.90 37.78
CA SER A 423 -5.66 -16.63 38.49
C SER A 423 -4.55 -15.78 37.89
N ALA A 424 -3.49 -16.40 37.38
CA ALA A 424 -2.38 -15.72 36.73
C ALA A 424 -2.77 -15.13 35.36
N ILE A 425 -3.59 -15.79 34.58
CA ILE A 425 -4.13 -15.25 33.30
C ILE A 425 -5.10 -14.11 33.57
N VAL A 426 -6.07 -14.31 34.48
CA VAL A 426 -7.13 -13.33 34.79
C VAL A 426 -6.56 -12.03 35.33
N HIS A 427 -5.62 -12.12 36.28
CA HIS A 427 -4.97 -10.96 36.90
C HIS A 427 -3.64 -10.58 36.26
N SER A 428 -3.23 -11.29 35.21
CA SER A 428 -2.00 -11.01 34.46
C SER A 428 -0.72 -11.03 35.33
N ASP A 429 -0.58 -12.04 36.20
CA ASP A 429 0.50 -12.12 37.18
C ASP A 429 1.86 -12.41 36.51
N ASN A 430 2.88 -11.58 36.78
CA ASN A 430 4.22 -11.75 36.20
C ASN A 430 4.99 -12.89 36.85
N ILE A 431 4.83 -13.08 38.18
CA ILE A 431 5.58 -14.08 38.92
C ILE A 431 5.29 -15.48 38.40
N TYR A 432 4.00 -15.79 38.21
CA TYR A 432 3.60 -17.11 37.70
C TYR A 432 4.25 -17.41 36.34
N PHE A 433 4.21 -16.45 35.41
CA PHE A 433 4.71 -16.66 34.04
C PHE A 433 6.23 -16.62 33.93
N ALA A 434 6.91 -15.85 34.79
CA ALA A 434 8.35 -15.95 34.93
C ALA A 434 8.78 -17.34 35.47
N ASN A 435 8.07 -17.84 36.48
CA ASN A 435 8.30 -19.18 37.02
C ASN A 435 8.02 -20.26 35.97
N ALA A 436 6.92 -20.14 35.19
CA ALA A 436 6.61 -21.07 34.14
C ALA A 436 7.73 -21.14 33.08
N ALA A 437 8.25 -19.98 32.65
CA ALA A 437 9.35 -19.92 31.69
C ALA A 437 10.64 -20.53 32.24
N LEU A 438 10.97 -20.23 33.51
CA LEU A 438 12.16 -20.81 34.18
C LEU A 438 12.06 -22.35 34.33
N LEU A 439 10.87 -22.87 34.63
CA LEU A 439 10.63 -24.32 34.70
C LEU A 439 10.73 -24.99 33.33
N MET A 440 10.24 -24.35 32.27
CA MET A 440 10.37 -24.86 30.89
C MET A 440 11.83 -24.87 30.40
N GLY A 441 12.62 -23.89 30.83
CA GLY A 441 13.94 -23.65 30.26
C GLY A 441 13.92 -23.07 28.86
N TRP A 442 15.07 -22.63 28.37
CA TRP A 442 15.19 -21.99 27.04
C TRP A 442 14.74 -22.88 25.89
N ASP A 443 15.09 -24.17 25.91
CA ASP A 443 14.81 -25.07 24.77
C ASP A 443 13.31 -25.24 24.51
N ASN A 444 12.52 -25.56 25.54
CA ASN A 444 11.08 -25.72 25.40
C ASN A 444 10.39 -24.38 25.09
N TYR A 445 10.80 -23.30 25.78
CA TYR A 445 10.23 -21.98 25.58
C TYR A 445 10.44 -21.49 24.14
N THR A 446 11.70 -21.49 23.65
CA THR A 446 12.02 -21.02 22.31
C THR A 446 11.46 -21.91 21.21
N SER A 447 11.45 -23.24 21.43
CA SER A 447 10.86 -24.19 20.49
C SER A 447 9.37 -23.87 20.25
N TYR A 448 8.62 -23.66 21.33
CA TYR A 448 7.20 -23.30 21.20
C TYR A 448 7.02 -21.91 20.54
N MET A 449 7.76 -20.88 20.97
CA MET A 449 7.64 -19.54 20.40
C MET A 449 7.96 -19.52 18.89
N LYS A 450 8.95 -20.28 18.45
CA LYS A 450 9.24 -20.46 17.02
C LYS A 450 8.11 -21.20 16.29
N SER A 451 7.48 -22.19 16.91
CA SER A 451 6.36 -22.92 16.29
C SER A 451 5.16 -22.02 15.98
N ILE A 452 4.93 -20.96 16.76
CA ILE A 452 3.87 -19.98 16.52
C ILE A 452 4.32 -18.83 15.62
N GLY A 453 5.56 -18.83 15.12
CA GLY A 453 6.03 -17.91 14.06
C GLY A 453 6.99 -16.81 14.51
N PHE A 454 7.49 -16.81 15.76
CA PHE A 454 8.58 -15.89 16.13
C PHE A 454 9.84 -16.20 15.35
N GLY A 455 10.46 -15.17 14.77
CA GLY A 455 11.65 -15.29 13.95
C GLY A 455 11.38 -15.72 12.49
N ASP A 456 10.13 -16.00 12.12
CA ASP A 456 9.76 -16.35 10.75
C ASP A 456 9.39 -15.10 9.94
N THR A 457 9.59 -15.18 8.62
CA THR A 457 9.02 -14.22 7.69
C THR A 457 7.53 -14.49 7.56
N MET A 458 6.70 -13.55 8.01
CA MET A 458 5.25 -13.68 7.93
C MET A 458 4.76 -13.44 6.48
N PRO A 459 4.04 -14.39 5.87
CA PRO A 459 3.47 -14.20 4.56
C PRO A 459 2.28 -13.22 4.63
N PHE A 460 2.42 -12.07 3.98
CA PHE A 460 1.39 -11.04 3.87
C PHE A 460 1.56 -10.29 2.54
N ASP A 461 0.53 -9.56 2.11
CA ASP A 461 0.59 -8.75 0.89
C ASP A 461 1.65 -7.65 0.96
N LEU A 462 1.97 -7.17 2.16
CA LEU A 462 3.02 -6.18 2.41
C LEU A 462 4.19 -6.78 3.19
N ASN A 463 5.35 -6.15 3.10
CA ASN A 463 6.50 -6.55 3.89
C ASN A 463 6.24 -6.31 5.38
N VAL A 464 6.52 -7.31 6.21
CA VAL A 464 6.38 -7.26 7.67
C VAL A 464 7.75 -7.44 8.30
N ALA A 465 8.09 -6.58 9.26
CA ALA A 465 9.33 -6.71 10.02
C ALA A 465 9.34 -8.03 10.80
N GLN A 466 10.46 -8.72 10.76
CA GLN A 466 10.63 -10.01 11.41
C GLN A 466 10.64 -9.84 12.94
N SER A 467 9.82 -10.60 13.64
CA SER A 467 9.81 -10.65 15.10
C SER A 467 11.05 -11.34 15.64
N GLN A 468 11.39 -11.05 16.90
CA GLN A 468 12.54 -11.66 17.56
C GLN A 468 12.19 -12.15 18.95
N LEU A 469 12.94 -13.14 19.45
CA LEU A 469 12.86 -13.61 20.83
C LEU A 469 13.94 -12.96 21.71
N TYR A 470 15.10 -12.74 21.14
CA TYR A 470 16.28 -12.09 21.72
C TYR A 470 17.21 -11.61 20.60
N ASN A 471 18.17 -10.75 20.92
CA ASN A 471 19.18 -10.32 19.94
C ASN A 471 20.25 -11.40 19.74
N ASP A 472 20.83 -11.48 18.54
CA ASP A 472 21.78 -12.55 18.16
C ASP A 472 23.00 -12.65 19.09
N ASP A 473 23.49 -11.51 19.60
CA ASP A 473 24.68 -11.43 20.46
C ASP A 473 24.35 -11.47 21.97
N THR A 474 23.10 -11.74 22.34
CA THR A 474 22.69 -11.71 23.75
C THR A 474 23.02 -13.03 24.48
N GLU A 475 23.56 -12.93 25.68
CA GLU A 475 23.72 -14.06 26.60
C GLU A 475 22.33 -14.50 27.11
N LEU A 476 21.99 -15.78 26.91
CA LEU A 476 20.71 -16.37 27.32
C LEU A 476 20.69 -16.64 28.84
N THR A 477 20.48 -15.59 29.62
CA THR A 477 20.43 -15.66 31.08
C THR A 477 19.07 -16.14 31.58
N LEU A 478 19.02 -16.62 32.82
CA LEU A 478 17.76 -16.97 33.50
C LEU A 478 16.84 -15.73 33.67
N MET A 479 17.43 -14.55 33.87
CA MET A 479 16.68 -13.31 34.00
C MET A 479 15.96 -12.99 32.67
N LEU A 480 16.66 -13.07 31.54
CA LEU A 480 16.06 -12.83 30.21
C LEU A 480 14.94 -13.85 29.94
N LEU A 481 15.14 -15.13 30.30
CA LEU A 481 14.10 -16.14 30.14
C LEU A 481 12.86 -15.82 31.00
N ALA A 482 13.06 -15.43 32.25
CA ALA A 482 11.96 -15.03 33.11
C ALA A 482 11.19 -13.84 32.58
N ASP A 483 11.90 -12.80 32.09
CA ASP A 483 11.31 -11.60 31.47
C ASP A 483 10.56 -11.94 30.19
N SER A 484 11.13 -12.81 29.36
CA SER A 484 10.48 -13.30 28.14
C SER A 484 9.16 -14.03 28.45
N GLY A 485 9.07 -14.76 29.54
CA GLY A 485 7.89 -15.50 29.98
C GLY A 485 6.64 -14.63 30.17
N TYR A 486 6.80 -13.35 30.50
CA TYR A 486 5.69 -12.41 30.59
C TYR A 486 5.72 -11.29 29.52
N GLY A 487 6.52 -11.49 28.44
CA GLY A 487 6.54 -10.65 27.26
C GLY A 487 7.36 -9.38 27.37
N GLN A 488 8.42 -9.42 28.18
CA GLN A 488 9.41 -8.35 28.37
C GLN A 488 10.81 -8.86 27.96
N GLY A 489 11.85 -8.11 28.29
CA GLY A 489 13.21 -8.40 27.84
C GLY A 489 13.42 -7.96 26.40
N GLU A 490 13.94 -8.86 25.56
CA GLU A 490 14.30 -8.56 24.17
C GLU A 490 13.29 -9.08 23.13
N ILE A 491 12.19 -9.70 23.60
CA ILE A 491 11.15 -10.22 22.71
C ILE A 491 10.36 -9.08 22.09
N LEU A 492 10.30 -9.07 20.75
CA LEU A 492 9.62 -8.03 19.96
C LEU A 492 8.76 -8.65 18.86
N THR A 493 7.62 -8.04 18.59
CA THR A 493 6.70 -8.44 17.52
C THR A 493 5.98 -7.24 16.92
N THR A 494 5.50 -7.39 15.69
CA THR A 494 4.62 -6.38 15.09
C THR A 494 3.17 -6.58 15.54
N PRO A 495 2.33 -5.53 15.56
CA PRO A 495 0.90 -5.66 15.83
C PRO A 495 0.19 -6.66 14.90
N LEU A 496 0.50 -6.64 13.61
CA LEU A 496 -0.10 -7.58 12.67
C LEU A 496 0.27 -9.02 12.99
N GLN A 497 1.52 -9.31 13.32
CA GLN A 497 1.93 -10.66 13.68
C GLN A 497 1.30 -11.12 15.00
N MET A 498 1.19 -10.26 16.00
CA MET A 498 0.51 -10.59 17.26
C MET A 498 -0.96 -10.91 17.03
N ALA A 499 -1.67 -10.14 16.19
CA ALA A 499 -3.06 -10.44 15.81
C ALA A 499 -3.16 -11.81 15.11
N THR A 500 -2.28 -12.05 14.15
CA THR A 500 -2.20 -13.29 13.39
C THR A 500 -1.97 -14.51 14.29
N MET A 501 -1.01 -14.43 15.21
CA MET A 501 -0.76 -15.52 16.18
C MET A 501 -1.97 -15.74 17.09
N PHE A 502 -2.61 -14.66 17.55
CA PHE A 502 -3.75 -14.77 18.47
C PHE A 502 -4.97 -15.46 17.86
N CYS A 503 -5.06 -15.52 16.50
CA CYS A 503 -6.08 -16.30 15.79
C CYS A 503 -6.13 -17.78 16.22
N ALA A 504 -5.01 -18.37 16.62
CA ALA A 504 -4.95 -19.78 17.01
C ALA A 504 -5.94 -20.11 18.15
N PHE A 505 -6.16 -19.19 19.09
CA PHE A 505 -7.14 -19.38 20.17
C PHE A 505 -8.59 -19.40 19.69
N ALA A 506 -8.87 -18.73 18.55
CA ALA A 506 -10.21 -18.66 17.97
C ALA A 506 -10.43 -19.67 16.83
N ASN A 507 -9.37 -20.37 16.38
CA ASN A 507 -9.39 -21.20 15.17
C ASN A 507 -8.86 -22.62 15.40
N GLY A 508 -9.21 -23.24 16.53
CA GLY A 508 -8.85 -24.63 16.78
C GLY A 508 -7.34 -24.90 16.77
N GLY A 509 -6.53 -23.94 17.21
CA GLY A 509 -5.08 -24.07 17.30
C GLY A 509 -4.32 -23.80 15.99
N ASN A 510 -4.99 -23.34 14.93
CA ASN A 510 -4.35 -23.01 13.66
C ASN A 510 -4.19 -21.50 13.50
N ILE A 511 -3.03 -21.08 13.00
CA ILE A 511 -2.75 -19.69 12.61
C ILE A 511 -2.98 -19.57 11.11
N MET A 512 -3.92 -18.72 10.72
CA MET A 512 -4.20 -18.44 9.31
C MET A 512 -3.18 -17.44 8.76
N GLN A 513 -2.84 -17.60 7.48
CA GLN A 513 -2.09 -16.59 6.75
C GLN A 513 -2.95 -15.32 6.64
N PRO A 514 -2.49 -14.15 7.12
CA PRO A 514 -3.22 -12.92 6.92
C PRO A 514 -3.14 -12.48 5.46
N TYR A 515 -4.21 -11.88 4.95
CA TYR A 515 -4.25 -11.28 3.63
C TYR A 515 -5.23 -10.10 3.60
N ILE A 516 -4.97 -9.14 2.74
CA ILE A 516 -5.80 -7.93 2.57
C ILE A 516 -6.32 -7.78 1.14
N VAL A 517 -5.69 -8.41 0.15
CA VAL A 517 -6.16 -8.41 -1.23
C VAL A 517 -7.04 -9.64 -1.46
N ASP A 518 -8.35 -9.43 -1.73
CA ASP A 518 -9.30 -10.50 -2.06
C ASP A 518 -9.09 -10.99 -3.50
N GLY A 519 -8.76 -10.09 -4.42
CA GLY A 519 -8.51 -10.49 -5.80
C GLY A 519 -8.14 -9.36 -6.74
N LEU A 520 -7.80 -9.76 -7.97
CA LEU A 520 -7.53 -8.91 -9.12
C LEU A 520 -8.67 -9.06 -10.12
N TYR A 521 -9.14 -7.95 -10.67
CA TYR A 521 -10.28 -7.89 -11.57
C TYR A 521 -9.95 -7.07 -12.79
N GLU A 522 -10.42 -7.53 -13.94
CA GLU A 522 -10.44 -6.78 -15.17
C GLU A 522 -11.82 -6.12 -15.32
N THR A 523 -11.82 -4.80 -15.54
CA THR A 523 -13.06 -4.05 -15.70
C THR A 523 -13.30 -3.73 -17.17
N GLU A 524 -14.32 -4.38 -17.76
CA GLU A 524 -14.80 -4.10 -19.12
C GLU A 524 -16.19 -3.41 -19.06
N GLY A 525 -16.21 -2.08 -19.03
CA GLY A 525 -17.45 -1.31 -18.88
C GLY A 525 -18.10 -1.57 -17.52
N ILE A 526 -19.21 -2.31 -17.50
CA ILE A 526 -19.93 -2.70 -16.27
C ILE A 526 -19.63 -4.14 -15.81
N LYS A 527 -18.74 -4.86 -16.52
CA LYS A 527 -18.38 -6.24 -16.19
C LYS A 527 -17.08 -6.27 -15.39
N TYR A 528 -17.10 -7.01 -14.29
CA TYR A 528 -15.93 -7.32 -13.49
C TYR A 528 -15.58 -8.79 -13.72
N ASN A 529 -14.48 -9.05 -14.40
CA ASN A 529 -13.96 -10.38 -14.65
C ASN A 529 -12.88 -10.68 -13.62
N ASN A 530 -13.07 -11.71 -12.80
CA ASN A 530 -12.07 -12.13 -11.83
C ASN A 530 -10.88 -12.77 -12.53
N VAL A 531 -9.70 -12.17 -12.39
CA VAL A 531 -8.43 -12.68 -12.93
C VAL A 531 -7.75 -13.60 -11.91
N SER A 532 -7.76 -13.20 -10.63
CA SER A 532 -7.25 -14.02 -9.54
C SER A 532 -8.01 -13.72 -8.26
N ARG A 533 -8.20 -14.73 -7.41
CA ARG A 533 -8.82 -14.59 -6.10
C ARG A 533 -7.96 -15.21 -5.02
N ALA A 534 -7.83 -14.52 -3.90
CA ALA A 534 -7.20 -15.07 -2.72
C ALA A 534 -8.00 -16.25 -2.16
N SER A 535 -7.32 -17.16 -1.52
CA SER A 535 -7.94 -18.25 -0.76
C SER A 535 -7.36 -18.30 0.64
N SER A 536 -8.22 -18.61 1.61
CA SER A 536 -7.77 -18.82 2.98
C SER A 536 -6.72 -19.93 3.05
N LYS A 537 -5.60 -19.65 3.70
CA LYS A 537 -4.48 -20.58 3.88
C LYS A 537 -4.09 -20.65 5.34
N VAL A 538 -3.74 -21.84 5.80
CA VAL A 538 -3.13 -22.03 7.12
C VAL A 538 -1.64 -21.71 7.00
N TRP A 539 -1.15 -20.77 7.82
CA TRP A 539 0.28 -20.49 7.94
C TRP A 539 0.98 -21.47 8.87
N LYS A 540 0.40 -21.70 10.06
CA LYS A 540 0.91 -22.65 11.05
C LYS A 540 -0.24 -23.55 11.54
N SER A 541 -0.05 -24.85 11.46
CA SER A 541 -1.10 -25.82 11.80
C SER A 541 -0.88 -26.43 13.18
N GLY A 542 -1.95 -26.54 13.97
CA GLY A 542 -1.96 -27.30 15.23
C GLY A 542 -0.98 -26.75 16.29
N VAL A 543 -0.71 -25.45 16.28
CA VAL A 543 0.22 -24.83 17.25
C VAL A 543 -0.33 -24.80 18.69
N ILE A 544 -1.66 -24.90 18.83
CA ILE A 544 -2.32 -25.08 20.12
C ILE A 544 -3.15 -26.36 20.06
N GLU A 545 -2.85 -27.31 20.92
CA GLU A 545 -3.60 -28.55 21.05
C GLU A 545 -4.99 -28.30 21.66
N GLN A 546 -5.97 -29.14 21.30
CA GLN A 546 -7.34 -28.98 21.78
C GLN A 546 -7.44 -28.94 23.30
N HIS A 547 -6.68 -29.81 24.01
CA HIS A 547 -6.64 -29.81 25.47
C HIS A 547 -6.21 -28.45 26.04
N SER A 548 -5.18 -27.82 25.45
CA SER A 548 -4.74 -26.48 25.87
C SER A 548 -5.79 -25.40 25.58
N LEU A 549 -6.51 -25.51 24.45
CA LEU A 549 -7.62 -24.60 24.12
C LEU A 549 -8.75 -24.72 25.13
N ASP A 550 -9.12 -25.95 25.52
CA ASP A 550 -10.20 -26.23 26.47
C ASP A 550 -9.91 -25.64 27.87
N ILE A 551 -8.63 -25.47 28.22
CA ILE A 551 -8.19 -24.83 29.46
C ILE A 551 -8.08 -23.31 29.30
N ILE A 552 -7.35 -22.85 28.29
CA ILE A 552 -6.93 -21.44 28.17
C ILE A 552 -8.08 -20.53 27.72
N VAL A 553 -8.90 -20.95 26.74
CA VAL A 553 -9.99 -20.09 26.22
C VAL A 553 -11.02 -19.72 27.31
N PRO A 554 -11.46 -20.64 28.22
CA PRO A 554 -12.24 -20.24 29.38
C PRO A 554 -11.55 -19.20 30.27
N TYR A 555 -10.24 -19.32 30.51
CA TYR A 555 -9.51 -18.33 31.32
C TYR A 555 -9.41 -16.98 30.63
N LEU A 556 -9.28 -16.94 29.29
CA LEU A 556 -9.34 -15.70 28.50
C LEU A 556 -10.72 -15.03 28.55
N LYS A 557 -11.83 -15.80 28.66
CA LYS A 557 -13.17 -15.24 28.92
C LYS A 557 -13.25 -14.60 30.31
N ASP A 558 -12.66 -15.25 31.31
CA ASP A 558 -12.61 -14.74 32.68
C ASP A 558 -11.84 -13.40 32.80
N VAL A 559 -10.88 -13.12 31.90
CA VAL A 559 -10.14 -11.83 31.87
C VAL A 559 -11.07 -10.65 31.73
N VAL A 560 -12.16 -10.78 30.95
CA VAL A 560 -13.13 -9.71 30.70
C VAL A 560 -14.37 -9.80 31.59
N ASP A 561 -14.49 -10.85 32.41
CA ASP A 561 -15.58 -10.98 33.37
C ASP A 561 -15.48 -9.92 34.46
N HIS A 562 -16.55 -9.15 34.59
CA HIS A 562 -16.65 -8.07 35.57
C HIS A 562 -16.64 -8.60 37.01
N ASN A 563 -17.25 -9.75 37.26
CA ASN A 563 -17.38 -10.33 38.60
C ASN A 563 -16.04 -10.88 39.14
N LEU A 564 -15.14 -11.25 38.25
CA LEU A 564 -13.83 -11.79 38.62
C LEU A 564 -12.75 -10.70 38.77
N ASN A 565 -13.09 -9.44 38.57
CA ASN A 565 -12.16 -8.32 38.56
C ASN A 565 -10.96 -8.54 37.62
N GLY A 566 -11.18 -9.22 36.50
CA GLY A 566 -10.15 -9.45 35.49
C GLY A 566 -9.59 -8.15 34.91
N THR A 567 -8.39 -8.21 34.38
CA THR A 567 -7.69 -7.03 33.82
C THR A 567 -8.41 -6.40 32.63
N GLY A 568 -9.28 -7.15 31.96
CA GLY A 568 -10.10 -6.70 30.83
C GLY A 568 -11.53 -6.28 31.17
N ARG A 569 -11.94 -6.26 32.45
CA ARG A 569 -13.33 -5.97 32.88
C ARG A 569 -13.89 -4.64 32.37
N SER A 570 -13.06 -3.69 32.00
CA SER A 570 -13.48 -2.39 31.43
C SER A 570 -14.00 -2.51 30.00
N LEU A 571 -13.85 -3.64 29.34
CA LEU A 571 -14.34 -3.87 27.98
C LEU A 571 -15.87 -3.72 27.88
N LYS A 572 -16.63 -4.28 28.87
CA LYS A 572 -18.09 -4.13 29.01
C LYS A 572 -18.87 -4.42 27.71
N VAL A 573 -18.55 -5.47 26.99
CA VAL A 573 -19.32 -5.97 25.85
C VAL A 573 -20.30 -7.01 26.37
N THR A 574 -21.59 -6.84 26.09
CA THR A 574 -22.67 -7.74 26.53
C THR A 574 -23.40 -8.40 25.38
N SER A 575 -23.23 -7.89 24.15
CA SER A 575 -23.90 -8.41 22.94
C SER A 575 -23.30 -9.73 22.44
N VAL A 576 -22.04 -9.99 22.72
CA VAL A 576 -21.31 -11.20 22.33
C VAL A 576 -20.38 -11.65 23.47
N THR A 577 -20.12 -12.94 23.54
CA THR A 577 -19.08 -13.49 24.44
C THR A 577 -17.71 -13.19 23.86
N VAL A 578 -16.82 -12.64 24.67
CA VAL A 578 -15.44 -12.29 24.28
C VAL A 578 -14.45 -13.04 25.13
N ALA A 579 -13.41 -13.56 24.49
CA ALA A 579 -12.20 -14.03 25.15
C ALA A 579 -11.06 -13.06 24.82
N ALA A 580 -10.29 -12.61 25.81
CA ALA A 580 -9.27 -11.59 25.57
C ALA A 580 -8.09 -11.71 26.54
N LYS A 581 -6.98 -11.06 26.16
CA LYS A 581 -5.83 -10.79 27.01
C LYS A 581 -5.42 -9.34 26.88
N THR A 582 -5.16 -8.70 28.00
CA THR A 582 -4.61 -7.36 28.07
C THR A 582 -3.11 -7.41 28.29
N GLY A 583 -2.42 -6.38 27.81
CA GLY A 583 -1.00 -6.20 28.01
C GLY A 583 -0.66 -4.74 28.31
N THR A 584 0.46 -4.55 28.98
CA THR A 584 1.14 -3.27 29.17
C THR A 584 2.63 -3.57 29.22
N ALA A 585 3.40 -2.83 28.44
CA ALA A 585 4.84 -2.88 28.43
C ALA A 585 5.37 -1.44 28.60
N GLU A 586 6.18 -1.21 29.63
CA GLU A 586 6.83 0.10 29.83
C GLU A 586 7.96 0.25 28.81
N ILE A 587 8.12 1.44 28.24
CA ILE A 587 9.18 1.76 27.29
C ILE A 587 9.93 3.03 27.72
N GLY A 588 11.20 3.10 27.30
CA GLY A 588 12.11 4.18 27.70
C GLY A 588 12.68 4.01 29.09
N ASN A 589 13.84 4.63 29.33
CA ASN A 589 14.53 4.55 30.62
C ASN A 589 13.80 5.27 31.76
N ASP A 590 13.02 6.30 31.41
CA ASP A 590 12.23 7.12 32.33
C ASP A 590 10.83 6.54 32.61
N LYS A 591 10.43 5.50 31.87
CA LYS A 591 9.12 4.85 31.97
C LYS A 591 7.94 5.80 31.84
N SER A 592 8.14 6.93 31.18
CA SER A 592 7.09 7.94 30.96
C SER A 592 6.07 7.50 29.90
N ARG A 593 6.40 6.49 29.09
CA ARG A 593 5.57 5.93 28.02
C ARG A 593 5.39 4.42 28.19
N GLN A 594 4.29 3.93 27.66
CA GLN A 594 3.95 2.52 27.67
C GLN A 594 3.31 2.09 26.35
N ILE A 595 3.50 0.81 26.03
CA ILE A 595 2.72 0.12 24.99
C ILE A 595 1.54 -0.55 25.67
N SER A 596 0.33 -0.11 25.32
CA SER A 596 -0.92 -0.62 25.88
C SER A 596 -1.58 -1.56 24.89
N TRP A 597 -1.69 -2.87 25.24
CA TRP A 597 -2.21 -3.91 24.37
C TRP A 597 -3.59 -4.41 24.80
N PHE A 598 -4.38 -4.77 23.79
CA PHE A 598 -5.57 -5.61 23.91
C PHE A 598 -5.61 -6.58 22.72
N ALA A 599 -5.78 -7.86 22.98
CA ALA A 599 -6.07 -8.87 21.96
C ALA A 599 -7.31 -9.65 22.42
N GLY A 600 -8.36 -9.68 21.60
CA GLY A 600 -9.58 -10.36 21.98
C GLY A 600 -10.40 -10.78 20.75
N PHE A 601 -11.23 -11.81 20.92
CA PHE A 601 -12.04 -12.36 19.85
C PHE A 601 -13.44 -12.77 20.33
N ARG A 602 -14.38 -12.81 19.39
CA ARG A 602 -15.74 -13.28 19.61
C ARG A 602 -15.77 -14.80 19.74
N CYS A 603 -16.54 -15.30 20.71
CA CYS A 603 -16.72 -16.72 20.97
C CYS A 603 -18.15 -17.14 20.68
N GLY A 604 -18.33 -18.36 20.14
CA GLY A 604 -19.66 -18.97 19.94
C GLY A 604 -20.49 -18.28 18.85
N VAL A 605 -19.82 -17.72 17.85
CA VAL A 605 -20.42 -17.10 16.67
C VAL A 605 -20.18 -17.97 15.43
N GLU A 606 -20.94 -17.74 14.35
CA GLU A 606 -20.67 -18.35 13.04
C GLU A 606 -19.35 -17.86 12.47
N ASP A 607 -18.71 -18.65 11.59
CA ASP A 607 -17.39 -18.32 11.03
C ASP A 607 -17.35 -16.98 10.29
N LYS A 608 -18.44 -16.60 9.61
CA LYS A 608 -18.58 -15.30 8.96
C LYS A 608 -18.60 -14.12 9.94
N ASP A 609 -19.09 -14.34 11.17
CA ASP A 609 -19.18 -13.35 12.23
C ASP A 609 -17.97 -13.43 13.20
N ALA A 610 -17.07 -14.39 12.97
CA ALA A 610 -15.86 -14.53 13.76
C ALA A 610 -14.97 -13.33 13.55
N ARG A 611 -14.59 -12.68 14.64
CA ARG A 611 -13.78 -11.46 14.61
C ARG A 611 -12.78 -11.46 15.73
N LEU A 612 -11.54 -11.15 15.38
CA LEU A 612 -10.46 -10.85 16.29
C LEU A 612 -10.13 -9.36 16.18
N VAL A 613 -9.94 -8.72 17.31
CA VAL A 613 -9.52 -7.31 17.43
C VAL A 613 -8.25 -7.25 18.24
N LEU A 614 -7.20 -6.70 17.63
CA LEU A 614 -5.97 -6.34 18.33
C LEU A 614 -5.83 -4.82 18.33
N VAL A 615 -5.55 -4.26 19.51
CA VAL A 615 -5.25 -2.84 19.71
C VAL A 615 -3.89 -2.74 20.36
N MET A 616 -3.00 -1.94 19.81
CA MET A 616 -1.72 -1.52 20.35
C MET A 616 -1.65 0.01 20.39
N LEU A 617 -1.40 0.59 21.55
CA LEU A 617 -1.29 2.04 21.71
C LEU A 617 0.05 2.41 22.34
N GLU A 618 0.71 3.39 21.75
CA GLU A 618 1.86 4.10 22.32
C GLU A 618 1.32 5.33 23.08
N VAL A 619 1.29 5.31 24.39
CA VAL A 619 0.66 6.34 25.21
C VAL A 619 1.52 6.70 26.41
N PRO A 620 1.33 7.90 27.01
CA PRO A 620 1.91 8.23 28.31
C PRO A 620 1.47 7.27 29.41
N THR A 621 2.32 7.07 30.43
CA THR A 621 2.04 6.20 31.58
C THR A 621 1.18 6.94 32.61
N THR A 622 -0.05 7.31 32.23
CA THR A 622 -1.02 7.98 33.14
C THR A 622 -2.36 7.26 33.10
N ASP A 623 -3.17 7.40 34.16
CA ASP A 623 -4.46 6.73 34.27
C ASP A 623 -5.46 7.13 33.18
N GLU A 624 -5.31 8.31 32.59
CA GLU A 624 -6.15 8.84 31.53
C GLU A 624 -6.15 7.93 30.28
N TYR A 625 -4.99 7.36 29.95
CA TYR A 625 -4.82 6.51 28.75
C TYR A 625 -5.08 5.02 29.02
N ALA A 626 -5.30 4.63 30.27
CA ALA A 626 -5.40 3.21 30.65
C ALA A 626 -6.61 2.48 30.02
N SER A 627 -7.71 3.20 29.74
CA SER A 627 -8.97 2.65 29.22
C SER A 627 -9.13 2.73 27.71
N LEU A 628 -8.34 3.55 26.99
CA LEU A 628 -8.53 3.83 25.57
C LEU A 628 -8.59 2.59 24.69
N LYS A 629 -7.73 1.61 24.95
CA LYS A 629 -7.74 0.32 24.23
C LYS A 629 -9.09 -0.40 24.33
N PHE A 630 -9.79 -0.27 25.46
CA PHE A 630 -11.11 -0.90 25.64
C PHE A 630 -12.22 -0.18 24.92
N ASP A 631 -12.13 1.15 24.79
CA ASP A 631 -13.11 1.95 24.06
C ASP A 631 -13.05 1.60 22.56
N ILE A 632 -11.84 1.51 22.00
CA ILE A 632 -11.62 1.07 20.62
C ILE A 632 -12.11 -0.38 20.43
N ALA A 633 -11.61 -1.31 21.24
CA ALA A 633 -11.94 -2.74 21.11
C ALA A 633 -13.45 -3.00 21.28
N ARG A 634 -14.12 -2.29 22.18
CA ARG A 634 -15.56 -2.42 22.44
C ARG A 634 -16.38 -2.07 21.20
N GLU A 635 -16.06 -0.97 20.56
CA GLU A 635 -16.77 -0.54 19.35
C GLU A 635 -16.59 -1.56 18.22
N MET A 636 -15.37 -2.03 18.01
CA MET A 636 -15.06 -2.97 16.94
C MET A 636 -15.66 -4.36 17.17
N LEU A 637 -15.69 -4.82 18.43
CA LEU A 637 -16.29 -6.11 18.79
C LEU A 637 -17.82 -6.11 18.77
N LYS A 638 -18.48 -4.94 18.83
CA LYS A 638 -19.95 -4.85 18.78
C LYS A 638 -20.50 -4.82 17.36
N MET A 639 -19.78 -4.28 16.41
CA MET A 639 -20.27 -4.17 15.03
C MET A 639 -20.50 -5.55 14.43
N SER A 640 -21.66 -5.77 13.82
CA SER A 640 -21.90 -6.96 12.98
C SER A 640 -21.02 -6.92 11.74
N ALA A 641 -20.76 -8.08 11.14
CA ALA A 641 -20.23 -8.12 9.77
C ALA A 641 -21.28 -7.51 8.82
N SER A 642 -20.82 -6.73 7.82
CA SER A 642 -21.70 -6.11 6.82
C SER A 642 -22.20 -7.11 5.79
#